data_b71c31d210ef2fc2eca4bc9b46429fa2
#
_entry.id   b71c31d210ef2fc2eca4bc9b46429fa2
#
_cell.length_a   1.000
_cell.length_b   1.000
_cell.length_c   1.000
_cell.angle_alpha   90.00
_cell.angle_beta   90.00
_cell.angle_gamma   90.00
#
_symmetry.space_group_name_H-M   'P 1'
#
loop_
_entity.id
_entity.type
_entity.pdbx_description
1 polymer ?
#
loop_
_entity_poly.entity_id
_entity_poly.type
_entity_poly.pdbx_seq_one_letter_code
_entity_poly.pdbx_strand_id
1 'polypeptide(L)'
;MSDTIQIEGAKVHNLKDLDLEIPREKLVVITGLSGSGKSSLAFDTIHAEGQRRYMETFSAYIRQFVGNYERPDVEKIEGLSPVIAIEQKTTSKNPRSTVGTVTDIYDFIRLLFARIGVAYSYKSNLKMVKNTDEEIIKLICDKYLNQRIIILAPIIRSRKGHYRDLFENFTKQGFSKVIVDGDIIDIKRGMKLDRYKTHDISLVVDNLSVKDDFESKRILSESIKIAMKYGNDTIFILDSDSGKPEYFSRNLMCPESGISYPKPEPNTFSFNSPKGMCEDCNGLGTEFNINIKKLIPDDSISISNGGILPIGKKDNSWIYRQIELIAKYYNFSLSDPINKIPQEGLDFILNGGKESFIVNSKELGVKREYEIDYMGIDSFIKEQLNNDESKSLRRWAMQFVDINKCSTCEGSRLKIESRSFKINKKNIFELTEMDLSELKDWFKDLNKKLSKKELKISEEISKEISIRIQFLIDVGLEYLTLSRSTKSLSGGEAQRVRLATQVGSQLVGVLYILDEPSIGLHQKDNIKLIDSLKKLRDSGNSVIVVEHDKEMILSSDHIIDLGPNAGLNGGKIIYEGSPDKIKKAKTITADYLNETKRIEVPKKIREGSGESIKIYGCKGNNLKNIDVEFPLGKMIAVTGVSGSGKSTLVNETLYPIINSKIYNSVKSPLEFKKIDGLDNIDKVVEVNQQQIGRTPRSNPATYTGVYSEIRKLFSETVEAKIRGYKPGRFSFNVAGGRCENCKGGGMKLIEMNFLPDVFVECEVCNGKRFNRETLEVRYKGKSISDVLDMSVSKSLEFFSSIPKIYNILKAIDSVGLGYITLGQSSTTLSGGESQRIKLASELSKKDTGKTLYILDEPTTGLHFEDIRVLLNVLNQLVDKGNTIVIIEHNLDVIKQVDHIIDIGPEGGKNGGALIDSGSPKEIIANNKGYTAKYLSKELIQWKIWLFI
;
A
#
# COMPACT_ATOMS: atom_id res chain seq x y z
N MET A 1 37.01 12.70 -16.01
CA MET A 1 36.39 12.31 -14.73
C MET A 1 37.17 11.13 -14.20
N SER A 2 37.36 10.99 -12.89
CA SER A 2 38.04 9.81 -12.33
C SER A 2 37.26 8.54 -12.65
N ASP A 3 37.97 7.45 -12.95
CA ASP A 3 37.32 6.16 -13.25
C ASP A 3 36.79 5.45 -11.98
N THR A 4 37.04 6.06 -10.80
CA THR A 4 36.67 5.54 -9.49
C THR A 4 35.97 6.60 -8.63
N ILE A 5 35.13 6.17 -7.70
CA ILE A 5 34.63 6.94 -6.56
C ILE A 5 35.59 6.66 -5.41
N GLN A 6 36.27 7.71 -4.91
CA GLN A 6 37.25 7.61 -3.82
C GLN A 6 36.60 8.09 -2.52
N ILE A 7 36.68 7.28 -1.48
CA ILE A 7 36.16 7.56 -0.15
C ILE A 7 37.32 7.44 0.83
N GLU A 8 37.59 8.49 1.61
CA GLU A 8 38.63 8.55 2.61
C GLU A 8 38.04 8.87 3.98
N GLY A 9 38.39 8.10 4.98
CA GLY A 9 38.05 8.35 6.36
C GLY A 9 36.58 8.26 6.71
N ALA A 10 35.81 7.26 6.21
CA ALA A 10 34.40 7.10 6.54
C ALA A 10 34.19 6.52 7.97
N LYS A 11 33.50 7.27 8.84
CA LYS A 11 33.31 6.97 10.27
C LYS A 11 31.83 6.93 10.70
N VAL A 12 30.90 6.91 9.74
CA VAL A 12 29.47 6.93 10.02
C VAL A 12 29.04 5.66 10.79
N HIS A 13 28.34 5.83 11.90
CA HIS A 13 27.84 4.76 12.79
C HIS A 13 28.94 3.80 13.27
N ASN A 14 28.97 2.57 12.75
CA ASN A 14 29.96 1.55 13.15
C ASN A 14 31.16 1.44 12.18
N LEU A 15 31.23 2.27 11.15
CA LEU A 15 32.37 2.28 10.23
C LEU A 15 33.63 2.74 10.94
N LYS A 16 34.77 2.09 10.63
CA LYS A 16 36.05 2.29 11.31
C LYS A 16 37.07 2.89 10.40
N ASP A 17 36.91 4.19 10.08
CA ASP A 17 37.87 4.97 9.31
C ASP A 17 38.16 4.27 7.98
N LEU A 18 37.12 4.13 7.14
CA LEU A 18 37.27 3.35 5.91
C LEU A 18 37.78 4.18 4.76
N ASP A 19 38.82 3.68 4.11
CA ASP A 19 39.30 4.12 2.80
C ASP A 19 38.90 3.10 1.73
N LEU A 20 38.32 3.55 0.62
CA LEU A 20 37.72 2.70 -0.40
C LEU A 20 37.76 3.34 -1.78
N GLU A 21 38.02 2.54 -2.82
CA GLU A 21 37.88 2.94 -4.22
C GLU A 21 36.82 2.10 -4.95
N ILE A 22 35.72 2.72 -5.32
CA ILE A 22 34.63 2.04 -6.02
C ILE A 22 34.74 2.32 -7.53
N PRO A 23 34.86 1.29 -8.38
CA PRO A 23 34.92 1.50 -9.82
C PRO A 23 33.56 2.02 -10.36
N ARG A 24 33.62 3.01 -11.27
CA ARG A 24 32.44 3.56 -11.94
C ARG A 24 32.03 2.69 -13.11
N GLU A 25 30.77 2.84 -13.56
CA GLU A 25 30.16 2.08 -14.65
C GLU A 25 30.26 0.56 -14.45
N LYS A 26 30.19 0.13 -13.20
CA LYS A 26 30.24 -1.26 -12.75
C LYS A 26 29.04 -1.60 -11.87
N LEU A 27 28.71 -2.89 -11.84
CA LEU A 27 27.80 -3.46 -10.86
C LEU A 27 28.61 -3.87 -9.63
N VAL A 28 28.50 -3.09 -8.56
CA VAL A 28 29.22 -3.29 -7.30
C VAL A 28 28.28 -3.85 -6.26
N VAL A 29 28.66 -4.95 -5.63
CA VAL A 29 27.87 -5.54 -4.54
C VAL A 29 28.57 -5.30 -3.21
N ILE A 30 27.87 -4.68 -2.26
CA ILE A 30 28.26 -4.54 -0.86
C ILE A 30 27.61 -5.66 -0.07
N THR A 31 28.39 -6.56 0.52
CA THR A 31 27.92 -7.72 1.28
C THR A 31 28.56 -7.78 2.67
N GLY A 32 28.21 -8.78 3.48
CA GLY A 32 28.69 -8.99 4.85
C GLY A 32 27.58 -9.32 5.83
N LEU A 33 27.87 -9.65 7.07
CA LEU A 33 26.93 -9.98 8.12
C LEU A 33 25.89 -8.87 8.37
N SER A 34 24.69 -9.23 8.89
CA SER A 34 23.73 -8.22 9.35
C SER A 34 24.36 -7.35 10.44
N GLY A 35 24.23 -6.00 10.31
CA GLY A 35 24.87 -5.05 11.24
C GLY A 35 26.37 -4.85 11.03
N SER A 36 26.99 -5.32 9.92
CA SER A 36 28.42 -5.09 9.61
C SER A 36 28.74 -3.67 9.13
N GLY A 37 27.73 -2.83 8.80
CA GLY A 37 27.92 -1.45 8.34
C GLY A 37 27.59 -1.22 6.85
N LYS A 38 27.01 -2.20 6.14
CA LYS A 38 26.65 -2.10 4.71
C LYS A 38 25.77 -0.89 4.39
N SER A 39 24.66 -0.76 5.09
CA SER A 39 23.74 0.38 4.90
C SER A 39 24.37 1.69 5.32
N SER A 40 25.21 1.70 6.36
CA SER A 40 25.96 2.89 6.79
C SER A 40 26.91 3.38 5.69
N LEU A 41 27.56 2.47 4.96
CA LEU A 41 28.41 2.85 3.82
C LEU A 41 27.58 3.31 2.62
N ALA A 42 26.60 2.49 2.19
CA ALA A 42 25.85 2.75 0.97
C ALA A 42 24.89 3.95 1.08
N PHE A 43 24.10 4.00 2.16
CA PHE A 43 23.03 5.00 2.31
C PHE A 43 23.44 6.17 3.19
N ASP A 44 23.97 5.92 4.38
CA ASP A 44 24.27 6.98 5.34
C ASP A 44 25.59 7.72 5.01
N THR A 45 26.44 7.17 4.12
CA THR A 45 27.68 7.83 3.65
C THR A 45 27.55 8.25 2.19
N ILE A 46 27.50 7.30 1.23
CA ILE A 46 27.59 7.61 -0.22
C ILE A 46 26.34 8.34 -0.71
N HIS A 47 25.14 7.81 -0.41
CA HIS A 47 23.89 8.45 -0.83
C HIS A 47 23.68 9.78 -0.11
N ALA A 48 23.92 9.85 1.19
CA ALA A 48 23.75 11.07 1.99
C ALA A 48 24.63 12.22 1.47
N GLU A 49 25.90 11.95 1.15
CA GLU A 49 26.79 12.95 0.56
C GLU A 49 26.38 13.35 -0.86
N GLY A 50 25.96 12.38 -1.69
CA GLY A 50 25.45 12.67 -3.03
C GLY A 50 24.20 13.55 -3.00
N GLN A 51 23.27 13.27 -2.08
CA GLN A 51 22.07 14.06 -1.88
C GLN A 51 22.40 15.46 -1.34
N ARG A 52 23.31 15.57 -0.39
CA ARG A 52 23.80 16.86 0.14
C ARG A 52 24.36 17.75 -0.97
N ARG A 53 25.24 17.19 -1.83
CA ARG A 53 25.82 17.93 -2.98
C ARG A 53 24.75 18.36 -3.98
N TYR A 54 23.80 17.49 -4.26
CA TYR A 54 22.67 17.83 -5.14
C TYR A 54 21.85 19.00 -4.56
N MET A 55 21.57 18.99 -3.26
CA MET A 55 20.85 20.07 -2.57
C MET A 55 21.62 21.39 -2.56
N GLU A 56 22.95 21.35 -2.54
CA GLU A 56 23.80 22.56 -2.64
C GLU A 56 23.68 23.29 -3.98
N THR A 57 23.25 22.59 -5.05
CA THR A 57 23.01 23.20 -6.36
C THR A 57 21.77 24.09 -6.40
N PHE A 58 20.84 23.95 -5.42
CA PHE A 58 19.65 24.77 -5.36
C PHE A 58 19.93 26.18 -4.81
N SER A 59 19.07 27.14 -5.19
CA SER A 59 19.14 28.51 -4.67
C SER A 59 19.00 28.55 -3.14
N ALA A 60 19.57 29.57 -2.50
CA ALA A 60 19.46 29.76 -1.05
C ALA A 60 18.00 29.79 -0.56
N TYR A 61 17.07 30.32 -1.36
CA TYR A 61 15.64 30.32 -1.07
C TYR A 61 15.07 28.91 -0.98
N ILE A 62 15.35 28.04 -1.96
CA ILE A 62 14.88 26.64 -1.94
C ILE A 62 15.51 25.89 -0.77
N ARG A 63 16.79 26.11 -0.47
CA ARG A 63 17.49 25.44 0.66
C ARG A 63 16.86 25.76 2.03
N GLN A 64 16.27 26.95 2.22
CA GLN A 64 15.54 27.29 3.46
C GLN A 64 14.30 26.41 3.67
N PHE A 65 13.65 25.94 2.61
CA PHE A 65 12.47 25.08 2.70
C PHE A 65 12.82 23.59 2.78
N VAL A 66 13.95 23.20 2.15
CA VAL A 66 14.38 21.79 2.06
C VAL A 66 15.18 21.34 3.29
N GLY A 67 15.67 22.28 4.08
CA GLY A 67 16.50 22.04 5.27
C GLY A 67 18.00 21.83 4.94
N ASN A 68 18.83 21.92 5.96
CA ASN A 68 20.26 21.64 5.85
C ASN A 68 20.47 20.14 6.03
N TYR A 69 21.02 19.49 5.02
CA TYR A 69 21.53 18.13 5.13
C TYR A 69 22.90 18.18 5.81
N GLU A 70 23.03 17.49 6.94
CA GLU A 70 24.30 17.35 7.63
C GLU A 70 25.28 16.54 6.75
N ARG A 71 26.52 16.95 6.76
CA ARG A 71 27.59 16.21 6.09
C ARG A 71 27.81 14.90 6.84
N PRO A 72 27.81 13.73 6.15
CA PRO A 72 28.19 12.49 6.79
C PRO A 72 29.62 12.58 7.37
N ASP A 73 29.87 11.80 8.43
CA ASP A 73 31.19 11.74 9.07
C ASP A 73 32.17 10.99 8.15
N VAL A 74 32.76 11.75 7.22
CA VAL A 74 33.72 11.29 6.21
C VAL A 74 34.70 12.42 5.91
N GLU A 75 35.97 12.08 5.77
CA GLU A 75 36.99 13.08 5.49
C GLU A 75 36.84 13.60 4.06
N LYS A 76 36.75 12.70 3.08
CA LYS A 76 36.65 13.07 1.67
C LYS A 76 35.89 12.05 0.85
N ILE A 77 35.10 12.52 -0.12
CA ILE A 77 34.49 11.70 -1.19
C ILE A 77 34.70 12.41 -2.53
N GLU A 78 35.35 11.77 -3.50
CA GLU A 78 35.54 12.28 -4.86
C GLU A 78 34.93 11.35 -5.91
N GLY A 79 34.68 11.86 -7.12
CA GLY A 79 34.16 11.07 -8.25
C GLY A 79 32.67 10.72 -8.19
N LEU A 80 31.90 11.29 -7.24
CA LEU A 80 30.46 11.03 -7.12
C LEU A 80 29.70 11.62 -8.30
N SER A 81 28.91 10.77 -8.95
CA SER A 81 27.85 11.16 -9.90
C SER A 81 26.56 11.55 -9.12
N PRO A 82 25.54 12.13 -9.79
CA PRO A 82 24.20 12.25 -9.19
C PRO A 82 23.72 10.89 -8.68
N VAL A 83 23.20 10.85 -7.44
CA VAL A 83 22.86 9.60 -6.75
C VAL A 83 21.36 9.43 -6.65
N ILE A 84 20.88 8.23 -7.01
CA ILE A 84 19.48 7.81 -6.86
C ILE A 84 19.44 6.57 -5.97
N ALA A 85 18.77 6.67 -4.82
CA ALA A 85 18.55 5.55 -3.92
C ALA A 85 17.20 4.89 -4.12
N ILE A 86 17.16 3.57 -4.14
CA ILE A 86 15.95 2.75 -4.23
C ILE A 86 15.86 1.87 -2.99
N GLU A 87 15.29 2.45 -1.93
CA GLU A 87 15.08 1.78 -0.65
C GLU A 87 13.78 0.98 -0.60
N GLN A 88 13.72 -0.01 0.27
CA GLN A 88 12.55 -0.86 0.50
C GLN A 88 11.41 -0.14 1.27
N LYS A 89 11.75 0.78 2.18
CA LYS A 89 10.84 1.32 3.20
C LYS A 89 9.75 2.30 2.73
N THR A 90 9.79 2.79 1.51
CA THR A 90 8.92 3.89 1.07
C THR A 90 7.76 3.43 0.19
N THR A 91 6.75 2.77 0.76
CA THR A 91 5.46 2.61 0.08
C THR A 91 4.65 3.90 0.19
N SER A 92 4.15 4.40 -0.95
CA SER A 92 3.28 5.58 -0.94
C SER A 92 2.03 5.32 -0.09
N LYS A 93 1.76 6.20 0.88
CA LYS A 93 0.54 6.14 1.70
C LYS A 93 -0.68 6.74 0.99
N ASN A 94 -0.50 7.33 -0.19
CA ASN A 94 -1.58 7.97 -0.94
C ASN A 94 -2.54 6.89 -1.49
N PRO A 95 -3.85 6.92 -1.16
CA PRO A 95 -4.82 5.94 -1.64
C PRO A 95 -5.10 6.03 -3.14
N ARG A 96 -4.72 7.14 -3.78
CA ARG A 96 -4.89 7.35 -5.21
C ARG A 96 -3.71 6.87 -6.06
N SER A 97 -2.57 6.54 -5.43
CA SER A 97 -1.41 6.04 -6.16
C SER A 97 -1.61 4.61 -6.63
N THR A 98 -1.38 4.37 -7.92
CA THR A 98 -1.44 3.06 -8.57
C THR A 98 -0.12 2.75 -9.27
N VAL A 99 0.10 1.49 -9.65
CA VAL A 99 1.26 1.11 -10.48
C VAL A 99 1.33 1.99 -11.72
N GLY A 100 0.21 2.17 -12.42
CA GLY A 100 0.15 2.98 -13.64
C GLY A 100 0.52 4.45 -13.44
N THR A 101 0.16 5.06 -12.28
CA THR A 101 0.49 6.47 -12.01
C THR A 101 1.93 6.67 -11.53
N VAL A 102 2.53 5.69 -10.86
CA VAL A 102 3.92 5.78 -10.40
C VAL A 102 4.92 5.54 -11.53
N THR A 103 4.50 4.76 -12.55
CA THR A 103 5.32 4.44 -13.73
C THR A 103 5.07 5.38 -14.91
N ASP A 104 4.23 6.40 -14.75
CA ASP A 104 3.77 7.33 -15.79
C ASP A 104 3.03 6.66 -16.96
N ILE A 105 2.90 5.34 -16.98
CA ILE A 105 2.20 4.61 -18.07
C ILE A 105 0.76 5.08 -18.18
N TYR A 106 0.08 5.33 -17.05
CA TYR A 106 -1.30 5.82 -17.05
C TYR A 106 -1.43 7.18 -17.71
N ASP A 107 -0.43 8.05 -17.59
CA ASP A 107 -0.43 9.38 -18.21
C ASP A 107 -0.33 9.30 -19.72
N PHE A 108 0.49 8.38 -20.24
CA PHE A 108 0.54 8.09 -21.67
C PHE A 108 -0.74 7.45 -22.18
N ILE A 109 -1.36 6.55 -21.43
CA ILE A 109 -2.65 5.94 -21.80
C ILE A 109 -3.75 7.02 -21.86
N ARG A 110 -3.82 7.94 -20.87
CA ARG A 110 -4.77 9.07 -20.90
C ARG A 110 -4.59 9.95 -22.14
N LEU A 111 -3.33 10.23 -22.49
CA LEU A 111 -3.01 10.98 -23.72
C LEU A 111 -3.47 10.23 -24.95
N LEU A 112 -3.23 8.91 -25.02
CA LEU A 112 -3.67 8.06 -26.13
C LEU A 112 -5.19 8.11 -26.30
N PHE A 113 -5.97 7.96 -25.21
CA PHE A 113 -7.43 8.04 -25.23
C PHE A 113 -7.94 9.42 -25.65
N ALA A 114 -7.28 10.49 -25.23
CA ALA A 114 -7.64 11.85 -25.65
C ALA A 114 -7.39 12.10 -27.14
N ARG A 115 -6.47 11.37 -27.78
CA ARG A 115 -6.08 11.57 -29.20
C ARG A 115 -6.82 10.66 -30.15
N ILE A 116 -6.98 9.37 -29.83
CA ILE A 116 -7.56 8.38 -30.74
C ILE A 116 -8.77 7.63 -30.14
N GLY A 117 -9.19 7.95 -28.92
CA GLY A 117 -10.34 7.34 -28.26
C GLY A 117 -11.65 7.67 -28.99
N VAL A 118 -12.44 6.64 -29.30
CA VAL A 118 -13.75 6.78 -29.91
C VAL A 118 -14.82 6.82 -28.82
N ALA A 119 -15.63 7.86 -28.80
CA ALA A 119 -16.71 8.04 -27.83
C ALA A 119 -17.95 7.21 -28.20
N TYR A 120 -18.55 6.60 -27.19
CA TYR A 120 -19.83 5.89 -27.28
C TYR A 120 -20.81 6.44 -26.24
N SER A 121 -22.10 6.44 -26.56
CA SER A 121 -23.13 6.82 -25.60
C SER A 121 -23.25 5.77 -24.49
N TYR A 122 -23.25 6.16 -23.22
CA TYR A 122 -23.44 5.24 -22.11
C TYR A 122 -24.88 4.69 -22.02
N LYS A 123 -25.85 5.34 -22.68
CA LYS A 123 -27.26 4.87 -22.71
C LYS A 123 -27.52 3.92 -23.87
N SER A 124 -27.13 4.28 -25.10
CA SER A 124 -27.44 3.51 -26.33
C SER A 124 -26.28 2.64 -26.80
N ASN A 125 -25.07 2.84 -26.28
CA ASN A 125 -23.83 2.22 -26.73
C ASN A 125 -23.50 2.48 -28.21
N LEU A 126 -24.13 3.50 -28.83
CA LEU A 126 -23.85 3.94 -30.18
C LEU A 126 -22.63 4.85 -30.21
N LYS A 127 -21.90 4.79 -31.33
CA LYS A 127 -20.77 5.67 -31.59
C LYS A 127 -21.25 7.12 -31.69
N MET A 128 -20.60 8.00 -30.98
CA MET A 128 -20.88 9.44 -31.04
C MET A 128 -20.29 10.07 -32.28
N VAL A 129 -21.00 11.05 -32.80
CA VAL A 129 -20.64 11.79 -34.04
C VAL A 129 -20.29 13.22 -33.66
N LYS A 130 -19.36 13.81 -34.40
CA LYS A 130 -19.03 15.23 -34.29
C LYS A 130 -19.27 15.82 -35.67
N ASN A 131 -20.10 16.84 -35.75
CA ASN A 131 -20.42 17.50 -37.01
C ASN A 131 -19.80 18.91 -37.07
N THR A 132 -19.35 19.32 -38.23
CA THR A 132 -19.00 20.72 -38.53
C THR A 132 -20.28 21.53 -38.83
N ASP A 133 -20.22 22.85 -38.76
CA ASP A 133 -21.37 23.72 -39.08
C ASP A 133 -21.90 23.44 -40.50
N GLU A 134 -21.01 23.23 -41.44
CA GLU A 134 -21.35 22.94 -42.86
C GLU A 134 -22.06 21.59 -42.99
N GLU A 135 -21.57 20.58 -42.22
CA GLU A 135 -22.23 19.26 -42.20
C GLU A 135 -23.59 19.33 -41.54
N ILE A 136 -23.73 20.09 -40.44
CA ILE A 136 -25.00 20.28 -39.74
C ILE A 136 -26.01 20.98 -40.67
N ILE A 137 -25.61 22.07 -41.34
CA ILE A 137 -26.45 22.79 -42.28
C ILE A 137 -26.89 21.86 -43.42
N LYS A 138 -25.95 21.09 -43.98
CA LYS A 138 -26.24 20.11 -45.02
C LYS A 138 -27.24 19.06 -44.55
N LEU A 139 -27.03 18.44 -43.39
CA LEU A 139 -27.93 17.43 -42.80
C LEU A 139 -29.33 17.97 -42.58
N ILE A 140 -29.44 19.23 -42.07
CA ILE A 140 -30.73 19.89 -41.88
C ILE A 140 -31.41 20.19 -43.22
N CYS A 141 -30.67 20.68 -44.22
CA CYS A 141 -31.22 20.93 -45.56
C CYS A 141 -31.70 19.64 -46.22
N ASP A 142 -30.90 18.56 -46.16
CA ASP A 142 -31.24 17.28 -46.80
C ASP A 142 -32.48 16.63 -46.12
N LYS A 143 -32.64 16.80 -44.84
CA LYS A 143 -33.70 16.12 -44.07
C LYS A 143 -35.02 16.88 -43.99
N TYR A 144 -34.97 18.22 -43.89
CA TYR A 144 -36.12 19.07 -43.63
C TYR A 144 -36.47 19.99 -44.79
N LEU A 145 -36.08 19.60 -46.02
CA LEU A 145 -36.38 20.36 -47.24
C LEU A 145 -37.89 20.58 -47.37
N ASN A 146 -38.32 21.86 -47.54
CA ASN A 146 -39.69 22.32 -47.63
C ASN A 146 -40.54 22.11 -46.35
N GLN A 147 -39.90 21.82 -45.20
CA GLN A 147 -40.57 21.73 -43.91
C GLN A 147 -40.30 22.96 -43.08
N ARG A 148 -41.16 23.20 -42.08
CA ARG A 148 -41.01 24.25 -41.08
C ARG A 148 -40.35 23.73 -39.83
N ILE A 149 -39.23 24.31 -39.44
CA ILE A 149 -38.44 23.90 -38.29
C ILE A 149 -38.28 24.99 -37.26
N ILE A 150 -38.16 24.62 -35.98
CA ILE A 150 -37.81 25.51 -34.90
C ILE A 150 -36.38 25.18 -34.45
N ILE A 151 -35.51 26.19 -34.44
CA ILE A 151 -34.12 26.04 -33.97
C ILE A 151 -34.06 26.43 -32.50
N LEU A 152 -33.57 25.52 -31.70
CA LEU A 152 -33.54 25.64 -30.24
C LEU A 152 -32.10 25.58 -29.71
N ALA A 153 -31.79 26.41 -28.73
CA ALA A 153 -30.57 26.32 -27.97
C ALA A 153 -30.87 25.76 -26.55
N PRO A 154 -30.33 24.62 -26.17
CA PRO A 154 -30.53 24.07 -24.80
C PRO A 154 -29.72 24.92 -23.81
N ILE A 155 -30.40 25.43 -22.78
CA ILE A 155 -29.78 26.29 -21.77
C ILE A 155 -29.68 25.60 -20.43
N ILE A 156 -30.79 25.00 -19.98
CA ILE A 156 -30.90 24.30 -18.71
C ILE A 156 -31.39 22.86 -18.96
N ARG A 157 -30.74 21.90 -18.33
CA ARG A 157 -31.15 20.50 -18.37
C ARG A 157 -31.22 19.90 -16.98
N SER A 158 -32.41 19.42 -16.63
CA SER A 158 -32.74 18.69 -15.40
C SER A 158 -32.18 19.36 -14.14
N ARG A 159 -32.34 20.70 -14.02
CA ARG A 159 -31.87 21.46 -12.86
C ARG A 159 -33.01 22.20 -12.17
N LYS A 160 -32.95 22.26 -10.85
CA LYS A 160 -33.87 23.03 -10.01
C LYS A 160 -33.49 24.52 -10.04
N GLY A 161 -34.48 25.39 -10.06
CA GLY A 161 -34.27 26.83 -10.02
C GLY A 161 -35.47 27.65 -10.49
N HIS A 162 -35.56 28.95 -10.13
CA HIS A 162 -36.66 29.80 -10.55
C HIS A 162 -36.39 30.57 -11.87
N TYR A 163 -35.14 30.65 -12.31
CA TYR A 163 -34.62 31.17 -13.61
C TYR A 163 -35.09 32.55 -14.03
N ARG A 164 -35.53 33.41 -13.10
CA ARG A 164 -36.04 34.73 -13.39
C ARG A 164 -35.02 35.58 -14.16
N ASP A 165 -33.79 35.65 -13.67
CA ASP A 165 -32.72 36.50 -14.27
C ASP A 165 -32.33 35.99 -15.67
N LEU A 166 -32.45 34.69 -15.92
CA LEU A 166 -32.22 34.07 -17.22
C LEU A 166 -33.25 34.57 -18.26
N PHE A 167 -34.54 34.57 -17.90
CA PHE A 167 -35.61 35.04 -18.78
C PHE A 167 -35.54 36.56 -19.02
N GLU A 168 -35.22 37.34 -17.99
CA GLU A 168 -34.99 38.79 -18.15
C GLU A 168 -33.82 39.10 -19.10
N ASN A 169 -32.73 38.32 -19.04
CA ASN A 169 -31.59 38.44 -19.94
C ASN A 169 -31.97 38.10 -21.39
N PHE A 170 -32.74 37.04 -21.63
CA PHE A 170 -33.21 36.70 -22.98
C PHE A 170 -34.10 37.78 -23.57
N THR A 171 -35.00 38.36 -22.80
CA THR A 171 -35.83 39.49 -23.24
C THR A 171 -34.99 40.70 -23.61
N LYS A 172 -33.96 41.06 -22.85
CA LYS A 172 -33.04 42.14 -23.18
C LYS A 172 -32.24 41.91 -24.47
N GLN A 173 -32.03 40.67 -24.84
CA GLN A 173 -31.31 40.24 -26.06
C GLN A 173 -32.24 40.05 -27.25
N GLY A 174 -33.55 40.31 -27.09
CA GLY A 174 -34.52 40.29 -28.17
C GLY A 174 -35.23 38.96 -28.40
N PHE A 175 -35.02 37.96 -27.55
CA PHE A 175 -35.73 36.68 -27.64
C PHE A 175 -37.09 36.77 -26.96
N SER A 176 -38.11 36.18 -27.60
CA SER A 176 -39.49 36.23 -27.11
C SER A 176 -40.04 34.88 -26.64
N LYS A 177 -39.42 33.76 -27.01
CA LYS A 177 -39.95 32.42 -26.72
C LYS A 177 -38.92 31.47 -26.15
N VAL A 178 -39.36 30.62 -25.26
CA VAL A 178 -38.60 29.47 -24.71
C VAL A 178 -39.46 28.22 -24.72
N ILE A 179 -38.81 27.06 -24.72
CA ILE A 179 -39.45 25.79 -24.42
C ILE A 179 -39.07 25.44 -22.96
N VAL A 180 -40.07 25.25 -22.11
CA VAL A 180 -39.93 24.83 -20.73
C VAL A 180 -40.65 23.49 -20.56
N ASP A 181 -39.95 22.46 -20.16
CA ASP A 181 -40.47 21.11 -19.90
C ASP A 181 -41.31 20.51 -21.03
N GLY A 182 -41.02 20.93 -22.29
CA GLY A 182 -41.67 20.48 -23.53
C GLY A 182 -42.66 21.47 -24.11
N ASP A 183 -43.13 22.47 -23.36
CA ASP A 183 -44.13 23.44 -23.79
C ASP A 183 -43.44 24.77 -24.31
N ILE A 184 -43.91 25.27 -25.44
CA ILE A 184 -43.48 26.55 -25.98
C ILE A 184 -44.21 27.66 -25.23
N ILE A 185 -43.46 28.54 -24.56
CA ILE A 185 -44.00 29.59 -23.71
C ILE A 185 -43.38 30.94 -24.15
N ASP A 186 -44.24 32.00 -24.23
CA ASP A 186 -43.77 33.38 -24.42
C ASP A 186 -43.09 33.90 -23.14
N ILE A 187 -41.95 34.55 -23.28
CA ILE A 187 -41.23 35.13 -22.13
C ILE A 187 -41.97 36.39 -21.68
N LYS A 188 -42.56 36.34 -20.48
CA LYS A 188 -43.24 37.48 -19.88
C LYS A 188 -42.35 38.19 -18.86
N ARG A 189 -42.52 39.50 -18.69
CA ARG A 189 -41.76 40.27 -17.70
C ARG A 189 -42.00 39.71 -16.28
N GLY A 190 -40.92 39.38 -15.57
CA GLY A 190 -41.00 38.84 -14.22
C GLY A 190 -41.31 37.32 -14.18
N MET A 191 -41.29 36.62 -15.30
CA MET A 191 -41.50 35.15 -15.39
C MET A 191 -40.53 34.42 -14.47
N LYS A 192 -41.07 33.44 -13.70
CA LYS A 192 -40.31 32.53 -12.80
C LYS A 192 -40.92 31.16 -12.82
N LEU A 193 -40.08 30.13 -12.67
CA LEU A 193 -40.47 28.74 -12.55
C LEU A 193 -40.47 28.28 -11.09
N ASP A 194 -41.02 27.09 -10.84
CA ASP A 194 -41.03 26.46 -9.50
C ASP A 194 -39.60 26.09 -9.08
N ARG A 195 -39.11 26.72 -8.01
CA ARG A 195 -37.75 26.54 -7.50
C ARG A 195 -37.43 25.09 -7.10
N TYR A 196 -38.42 24.28 -6.73
CA TYR A 196 -38.22 22.94 -6.18
C TYR A 196 -38.38 21.83 -7.22
N LYS A 197 -38.90 22.14 -8.41
CA LYS A 197 -38.98 21.21 -9.55
C LYS A 197 -37.74 21.29 -10.42
N THR A 198 -37.42 20.16 -11.07
CA THR A 198 -36.39 20.11 -12.12
C THR A 198 -37.00 20.59 -13.43
N HIS A 199 -36.28 21.46 -14.13
CA HIS A 199 -36.73 22.06 -15.40
C HIS A 199 -35.74 21.79 -16.51
N ASP A 200 -36.26 21.60 -17.72
CA ASP A 200 -35.54 21.62 -18.99
C ASP A 200 -35.93 22.87 -19.75
N ILE A 201 -34.97 23.78 -20.02
CA ILE A 201 -35.22 25.05 -20.67
C ILE A 201 -34.39 25.14 -21.96
N SER A 202 -35.06 25.35 -23.09
CA SER A 202 -34.43 25.63 -24.39
C SER A 202 -34.88 26.97 -24.93
N LEU A 203 -33.94 27.78 -25.39
CA LEU A 203 -34.21 29.06 -26.02
C LEU A 203 -34.67 28.83 -27.47
N VAL A 204 -35.78 29.39 -27.87
CA VAL A 204 -36.23 29.43 -29.28
C VAL A 204 -35.44 30.53 -29.98
N VAL A 205 -34.52 30.13 -30.86
CA VAL A 205 -33.65 31.05 -31.57
C VAL A 205 -34.33 31.53 -32.87
N ASP A 206 -34.93 30.58 -33.60
CA ASP A 206 -35.60 30.91 -34.85
C ASP A 206 -36.67 29.89 -35.19
N ASN A 207 -37.62 30.29 -36.09
CA ASN A 207 -38.66 29.45 -36.66
C ASN A 207 -38.76 29.73 -38.16
N LEU A 208 -38.21 28.86 -38.97
CA LEU A 208 -38.07 29.08 -40.41
C LEU A 208 -38.46 27.86 -41.24
N SER A 209 -38.76 28.12 -42.50
CA SER A 209 -38.97 27.07 -43.53
C SER A 209 -37.68 26.82 -44.29
N VAL A 210 -37.23 25.56 -44.34
CA VAL A 210 -36.02 25.17 -45.05
C VAL A 210 -36.29 25.05 -46.54
N LYS A 211 -35.62 25.87 -47.34
CA LYS A 211 -35.69 25.84 -48.81
C LYS A 211 -34.30 25.67 -49.41
N ASP A 212 -34.24 25.22 -50.67
CA ASP A 212 -32.96 25.00 -51.37
C ASP A 212 -32.48 26.27 -52.10
N ASP A 213 -32.78 27.48 -51.58
CA ASP A 213 -32.31 28.73 -52.12
C ASP A 213 -31.17 29.35 -51.27
N PHE A 214 -30.40 30.26 -51.83
CA PHE A 214 -29.24 30.86 -51.20
C PHE A 214 -29.61 31.66 -49.94
N GLU A 215 -30.73 32.37 -49.96
CA GLU A 215 -31.20 33.21 -48.85
C GLU A 215 -31.60 32.38 -47.66
N SER A 216 -32.36 31.31 -47.86
CA SER A 216 -32.76 30.36 -46.80
C SER A 216 -31.57 29.70 -46.17
N LYS A 217 -30.57 29.27 -46.95
CA LYS A 217 -29.32 28.69 -46.43
C LYS A 217 -28.50 29.71 -45.62
N ARG A 218 -28.49 30.97 -46.01
CA ARG A 218 -27.82 32.03 -45.29
C ARG A 218 -28.48 32.27 -43.93
N ILE A 219 -29.80 32.42 -43.87
CA ILE A 219 -30.57 32.63 -42.66
C ILE A 219 -30.40 31.41 -41.72
N LEU A 220 -30.49 30.17 -42.25
CA LEU A 220 -30.28 28.97 -41.50
C LEU A 220 -28.86 28.94 -40.89
N SER A 221 -27.84 29.33 -41.63
CA SER A 221 -26.47 29.38 -41.12
C SER A 221 -26.30 30.40 -39.99
N GLU A 222 -26.91 31.59 -40.11
CA GLU A 222 -26.87 32.63 -39.07
C GLU A 222 -27.61 32.19 -37.78
N SER A 223 -28.80 31.58 -37.93
CA SER A 223 -29.61 31.09 -36.84
C SER A 223 -28.91 29.92 -36.09
N ILE A 224 -28.26 29.01 -36.85
CA ILE A 224 -27.46 27.91 -36.25
C ILE A 224 -26.28 28.48 -35.48
N LYS A 225 -25.54 29.47 -35.99
CA LYS A 225 -24.43 30.08 -35.28
C LYS A 225 -24.86 30.75 -33.97
N ILE A 226 -26.02 31.45 -33.99
CA ILE A 226 -26.59 32.02 -32.78
C ILE A 226 -26.98 30.90 -31.78
N ALA A 227 -27.71 29.90 -32.24
CA ALA A 227 -28.13 28.79 -31.40
C ALA A 227 -26.96 28.01 -30.80
N MET A 228 -25.88 27.77 -31.56
CA MET A 228 -24.64 27.16 -31.06
C MET A 228 -23.96 27.95 -29.96
N LYS A 229 -23.97 29.30 -30.08
CA LYS A 229 -23.40 30.22 -29.09
C LYS A 229 -24.12 30.11 -27.75
N TYR A 230 -25.47 30.08 -27.75
CA TYR A 230 -26.27 29.99 -26.53
C TYR A 230 -26.36 28.55 -25.97
N GLY A 231 -26.40 27.56 -26.85
CA GLY A 231 -26.52 26.15 -26.49
C GLY A 231 -25.20 25.44 -26.20
N ASN A 232 -24.08 26.15 -25.98
CA ASN A 232 -22.74 25.57 -25.75
C ASN A 232 -22.38 24.54 -26.81
N ASP A 233 -22.37 24.95 -28.08
CA ASP A 233 -22.09 24.11 -29.25
C ASP A 233 -23.08 22.97 -29.49
N THR A 234 -24.29 23.05 -28.93
CA THR A 234 -25.37 22.08 -29.13
C THR A 234 -26.66 22.80 -29.51
N ILE A 235 -27.38 22.29 -30.52
CA ILE A 235 -28.69 22.80 -30.94
C ILE A 235 -29.69 21.65 -31.05
N PHE A 236 -30.98 21.99 -30.96
CA PHE A 236 -32.08 21.09 -31.27
C PHE A 236 -32.86 21.66 -32.45
N ILE A 237 -33.25 20.79 -33.33
CA ILE A 237 -34.18 21.08 -34.39
C ILE A 237 -35.48 20.35 -34.05
N LEU A 238 -36.53 21.13 -33.89
CA LEU A 238 -37.87 20.61 -33.66
C LEU A 238 -38.64 20.77 -34.98
N ASP A 239 -39.03 19.68 -35.55
CA ASP A 239 -39.94 19.64 -36.68
C ASP A 239 -41.34 20.02 -36.20
N SER A 240 -41.98 20.96 -36.84
CA SER A 240 -43.34 21.47 -36.49
C SER A 240 -44.40 20.37 -36.61
N ASP A 241 -44.22 19.36 -37.45
CA ASP A 241 -45.18 18.32 -37.74
C ASP A 241 -45.00 17.08 -36.86
N SER A 242 -43.78 16.68 -36.58
CA SER A 242 -43.49 15.47 -35.81
C SER A 242 -43.37 15.69 -34.30
N GLY A 243 -43.12 16.91 -33.87
CA GLY A 243 -42.95 17.28 -32.45
C GLY A 243 -41.75 16.66 -31.72
N LYS A 244 -40.90 15.88 -32.41
CA LYS A 244 -39.71 15.26 -31.82
C LYS A 244 -38.48 16.10 -32.10
N PRO A 245 -37.71 16.45 -31.05
CA PRO A 245 -36.45 17.18 -31.21
C PRO A 245 -35.36 16.29 -31.80
N GLU A 246 -34.65 16.75 -32.77
CA GLU A 246 -33.39 16.15 -33.26
C GLU A 246 -32.20 16.99 -32.80
N TYR A 247 -31.13 16.31 -32.47
CA TYR A 247 -29.98 16.91 -31.79
C TYR A 247 -28.78 17.04 -32.73
N PHE A 248 -28.17 18.22 -32.79
CA PHE A 248 -26.92 18.47 -33.52
C PHE A 248 -25.92 19.17 -32.59
N SER A 249 -24.65 18.86 -32.74
CA SER A 249 -23.62 19.47 -31.91
C SER A 249 -22.27 19.51 -32.63
N ARG A 250 -21.49 20.54 -32.31
CA ARG A 250 -20.05 20.59 -32.61
C ARG A 250 -19.24 19.67 -31.67
N ASN A 251 -19.81 19.27 -30.54
CA ASN A 251 -19.26 18.31 -29.61
C ASN A 251 -19.61 16.89 -30.02
N LEU A 252 -18.96 15.91 -29.38
CA LEU A 252 -19.31 14.50 -29.54
C LEU A 252 -20.71 14.24 -28.99
N MET A 253 -21.63 13.79 -29.85
CA MET A 253 -23.02 13.59 -29.47
C MET A 253 -23.60 12.28 -30.00
N CYS A 254 -24.48 11.67 -29.20
CA CYS A 254 -25.24 10.52 -29.60
C CYS A 254 -26.47 10.96 -30.43
N PRO A 255 -26.66 10.45 -31.66
CA PRO A 255 -27.77 10.82 -32.51
C PRO A 255 -29.15 10.48 -31.91
N GLU A 256 -29.27 9.36 -31.17
CA GLU A 256 -30.53 8.90 -30.58
C GLU A 256 -30.86 9.55 -29.25
N SER A 257 -29.87 9.60 -28.32
CA SER A 257 -30.16 10.02 -26.94
C SER A 257 -29.89 11.50 -26.66
N GLY A 258 -29.28 12.23 -27.62
CA GLY A 258 -28.89 13.63 -27.46
C GLY A 258 -27.83 13.89 -26.37
N ILE A 259 -27.27 12.83 -25.79
CA ILE A 259 -26.17 12.95 -24.82
C ILE A 259 -24.93 13.46 -25.54
N SER A 260 -24.31 14.51 -25.01
CA SER A 260 -23.08 15.08 -25.57
C SER A 260 -21.94 15.03 -24.58
N TYR A 261 -20.73 14.76 -25.08
CA TYR A 261 -19.49 14.82 -24.30
C TYR A 261 -18.65 16.00 -24.77
N PRO A 262 -17.99 16.71 -23.86
CA PRO A 262 -17.03 17.72 -24.23
C PRO A 262 -15.86 17.09 -24.99
N LYS A 263 -15.07 17.90 -25.68
CA LYS A 263 -13.85 17.43 -26.37
C LYS A 263 -12.95 16.72 -25.35
N PRO A 264 -12.53 15.49 -25.63
CA PRO A 264 -11.72 14.73 -24.70
C PRO A 264 -10.33 15.35 -24.54
N GLU A 265 -9.93 15.57 -23.30
CA GLU A 265 -8.61 15.99 -22.86
C GLU A 265 -7.98 14.89 -21.98
N PRO A 266 -6.65 14.86 -21.78
CA PRO A 266 -6.04 13.89 -20.87
C PRO A 266 -6.65 13.89 -19.46
N ASN A 267 -7.10 15.06 -18.97
CA ASN A 267 -7.76 15.20 -17.67
C ASN A 267 -9.16 14.60 -17.61
N THR A 268 -9.83 14.40 -18.74
CA THR A 268 -11.12 13.67 -18.83
C THR A 268 -10.96 12.21 -18.38
N PHE A 269 -9.78 11.65 -18.56
CA PHE A 269 -9.46 10.26 -18.20
C PHE A 269 -8.66 10.15 -16.90
N SER A 270 -8.57 11.22 -16.12
CA SER A 270 -7.84 11.22 -14.85
C SER A 270 -8.79 11.07 -13.66
N PHE A 271 -8.59 10.05 -12.86
CA PHE A 271 -9.32 9.90 -11.60
C PHE A 271 -8.79 10.84 -10.48
N ASN A 272 -7.73 11.61 -10.75
CA ASN A 272 -7.22 12.66 -9.87
C ASN A 272 -7.72 14.06 -10.26
N SER A 273 -8.48 14.15 -11.36
CA SER A 273 -9.04 15.43 -11.85
C SER A 273 -10.56 15.45 -11.70
N PRO A 274 -11.18 16.57 -11.25
CA PRO A 274 -12.63 16.71 -11.20
C PRO A 274 -13.33 16.48 -12.56
N LYS A 275 -12.61 16.66 -13.68
CA LYS A 275 -13.15 16.39 -15.02
C LYS A 275 -13.42 14.91 -15.29
N GLY A 276 -12.63 14.01 -14.72
CA GLY A 276 -12.71 12.57 -14.99
C GLY A 276 -13.05 11.69 -13.80
N MET A 277 -12.86 12.16 -12.55
CA MET A 277 -13.09 11.35 -11.35
C MET A 277 -14.58 11.06 -11.12
N CYS A 278 -14.88 9.88 -10.62
CA CYS A 278 -16.21 9.53 -10.10
C CYS A 278 -16.55 10.46 -8.92
N GLU A 279 -17.71 11.09 -8.94
CA GLU A 279 -18.14 12.05 -7.92
C GLU A 279 -18.42 11.39 -6.57
N ASP A 280 -19.03 10.20 -6.55
CA ASP A 280 -19.41 9.52 -5.31
C ASP A 280 -18.20 9.05 -4.50
N CYS A 281 -17.20 8.44 -5.15
CA CYS A 281 -15.99 7.99 -4.46
C CYS A 281 -14.81 8.98 -4.56
N ASN A 282 -15.00 10.14 -5.15
CA ASN A 282 -13.94 11.14 -5.36
C ASN A 282 -12.67 10.55 -5.99
N GLY A 283 -12.82 9.62 -6.94
CA GLY A 283 -11.70 8.96 -7.62
C GLY A 283 -10.98 7.88 -6.80
N LEU A 284 -11.52 7.46 -5.67
CA LEU A 284 -10.94 6.38 -4.86
C LEU A 284 -11.27 4.97 -5.39
N GLY A 285 -12.41 4.81 -6.07
CA GLY A 285 -12.89 3.53 -6.60
C GLY A 285 -13.49 2.60 -5.56
N THR A 286 -13.52 3.03 -4.29
CA THR A 286 -14.04 2.27 -3.16
C THR A 286 -14.97 3.13 -2.33
N GLU A 287 -15.93 2.50 -1.67
CA GLU A 287 -16.83 3.10 -0.69
C GLU A 287 -16.77 2.35 0.63
N PHE A 288 -17.10 3.05 1.70
CA PHE A 288 -17.17 2.49 3.04
C PHE A 288 -18.61 2.09 3.34
N ASN A 289 -18.87 0.81 3.45
CA ASN A 289 -20.17 0.27 3.84
C ASN A 289 -20.12 -0.23 5.28
N ILE A 290 -21.05 0.20 6.09
CA ILE A 290 -21.11 -0.24 7.48
C ILE A 290 -21.50 -1.72 7.52
N ASN A 291 -20.78 -2.46 8.34
CA ASN A 291 -21.03 -3.88 8.56
C ASN A 291 -21.74 -4.09 9.90
N ILE A 292 -23.02 -4.45 9.84
CA ILE A 292 -23.85 -4.66 11.03
C ILE A 292 -23.23 -5.73 11.96
N LYS A 293 -22.63 -6.79 11.42
CA LYS A 293 -21.97 -7.83 12.22
C LYS A 293 -20.74 -7.32 12.97
N LYS A 294 -20.11 -6.25 12.48
CA LYS A 294 -19.01 -5.57 13.18
C LYS A 294 -19.52 -4.59 14.22
N LEU A 295 -20.72 -4.02 14.03
CA LEU A 295 -21.37 -3.17 15.03
C LEU A 295 -21.96 -4.01 16.16
N ILE A 296 -22.60 -5.12 15.82
CA ILE A 296 -23.30 -6.03 16.72
C ILE A 296 -22.75 -7.45 16.48
N PRO A 297 -21.62 -7.81 17.08
CA PRO A 297 -21.00 -9.13 16.90
C PRO A 297 -21.82 -10.26 17.54
N ASP A 298 -22.54 -9.95 18.62
CA ASP A 298 -23.36 -10.88 19.39
C ASP A 298 -24.67 -10.18 19.79
N ASP A 299 -25.77 -10.56 19.16
CA ASP A 299 -27.10 -10.00 19.37
C ASP A 299 -27.80 -10.53 20.64
N SER A 300 -27.21 -11.50 21.32
CA SER A 300 -27.63 -11.98 22.63
C SER A 300 -27.26 -11.01 23.76
N ILE A 301 -26.33 -10.09 23.50
CA ILE A 301 -25.89 -9.06 24.47
C ILE A 301 -26.84 -7.86 24.37
N SER A 302 -27.15 -7.23 25.52
CA SER A 302 -27.97 -6.03 25.56
C SER A 302 -27.19 -4.76 25.23
N ILE A 303 -27.87 -3.69 24.80
CA ILE A 303 -27.27 -2.37 24.53
C ILE A 303 -26.54 -1.85 25.79
N SER A 304 -27.16 -1.98 26.99
CA SER A 304 -26.55 -1.54 28.24
C SER A 304 -25.24 -2.27 28.59
N ASN A 305 -25.08 -3.50 28.13
CA ASN A 305 -23.86 -4.29 28.32
C ASN A 305 -22.85 -4.14 27.20
N GLY A 306 -23.09 -3.24 26.23
CA GLY A 306 -22.18 -2.94 25.14
C GLY A 306 -22.41 -3.81 23.89
N GLY A 307 -23.60 -4.34 23.68
CA GLY A 307 -23.93 -5.15 22.51
C GLY A 307 -23.79 -4.38 21.18
N ILE A 308 -23.85 -3.05 21.21
CA ILE A 308 -23.50 -2.18 20.08
C ILE A 308 -22.12 -1.57 20.37
N LEU A 309 -21.09 -2.11 19.75
CA LEU A 309 -19.68 -1.78 20.05
C LEU A 309 -19.32 -0.28 19.98
N PRO A 310 -19.79 0.50 18.96
CA PRO A 310 -19.46 1.93 18.88
C PRO A 310 -19.96 2.75 20.06
N ILE A 311 -21.04 2.34 20.71
CA ILE A 311 -21.62 3.03 21.85
C ILE A 311 -20.92 2.61 23.17
N GLY A 312 -20.46 1.35 23.22
CA GLY A 312 -19.87 0.77 24.41
C GLY A 312 -20.87 0.35 25.47
N LYS A 313 -20.44 0.28 26.74
CA LYS A 313 -21.32 -0.03 27.88
C LYS A 313 -22.04 1.23 28.35
N LYS A 314 -23.23 1.06 28.94
CA LYS A 314 -24.07 2.17 29.45
C LYS A 314 -23.26 3.10 30.36
N ASP A 315 -23.28 4.36 30.04
CA ASP A 315 -22.72 5.45 30.81
C ASP A 315 -23.69 6.65 30.87
N ASN A 316 -23.30 7.75 31.49
CA ASN A 316 -24.14 8.95 31.58
C ASN A 316 -23.97 9.88 30.36
N SER A 317 -23.48 9.39 29.23
CA SER A 317 -23.28 10.17 28.00
C SER A 317 -24.60 10.65 27.40
N TRP A 318 -24.52 11.72 26.64
CA TRP A 318 -25.66 12.29 25.91
C TRP A 318 -26.28 11.30 24.92
N ILE A 319 -25.49 10.46 24.28
CA ILE A 319 -25.94 9.46 23.33
C ILE A 319 -26.83 8.40 24.00
N TYR A 320 -26.46 7.95 25.20
CA TYR A 320 -27.27 6.98 25.98
C TYR A 320 -28.62 7.56 26.40
N ARG A 321 -28.69 8.85 26.73
CA ARG A 321 -29.94 9.52 27.06
C ARG A 321 -30.90 9.57 25.87
N GLN A 322 -30.38 9.82 24.66
CA GLN A 322 -31.20 9.76 23.44
C GLN A 322 -31.71 8.35 23.16
N ILE A 323 -30.84 7.35 23.27
CA ILE A 323 -31.23 5.95 23.07
C ILE A 323 -32.28 5.48 24.11
N GLU A 324 -32.22 5.97 25.35
CA GLU A 324 -33.22 5.71 26.36
C GLU A 324 -34.60 6.28 26.00
N LEU A 325 -34.67 7.44 25.36
CA LEU A 325 -35.90 8.01 24.86
C LEU A 325 -36.45 7.21 23.68
N ILE A 326 -35.59 6.80 22.75
CA ILE A 326 -35.97 5.92 21.63
C ILE A 326 -36.49 4.58 22.15
N ALA A 327 -35.84 3.98 23.14
CA ALA A 327 -36.24 2.72 23.75
C ALA A 327 -37.64 2.81 24.39
N LYS A 328 -37.94 3.92 25.07
CA LYS A 328 -39.28 4.17 25.62
C LYS A 328 -40.36 4.31 24.55
N TYR A 329 -40.04 4.95 23.43
CA TYR A 329 -41.02 5.15 22.35
C TYR A 329 -41.33 3.84 21.64
N TYR A 330 -40.35 3.02 21.33
CA TYR A 330 -40.49 1.72 20.69
C TYR A 330 -40.76 0.56 21.66
N ASN A 331 -41.06 0.86 22.96
CA ASN A 331 -41.43 -0.10 24.00
C ASN A 331 -40.46 -1.27 24.21
N PHE A 332 -39.16 -0.99 24.32
CA PHE A 332 -38.13 -1.97 24.70
C PHE A 332 -37.22 -1.44 25.82
N SER A 333 -36.51 -2.34 26.49
CA SER A 333 -35.52 -1.98 27.53
C SER A 333 -34.10 -2.07 26.97
N LEU A 334 -33.21 -1.12 27.36
CA LEU A 334 -31.79 -1.21 27.03
C LEU A 334 -31.06 -2.44 27.65
N SER A 335 -31.74 -3.09 28.61
CA SER A 335 -31.27 -4.34 29.22
C SER A 335 -31.70 -5.59 28.46
N ASP A 336 -32.61 -5.45 27.47
CA ASP A 336 -33.02 -6.57 26.66
C ASP A 336 -31.92 -6.96 25.65
N PRO A 337 -31.74 -8.25 25.35
CA PRO A 337 -30.90 -8.68 24.25
C PRO A 337 -31.29 -8.02 22.93
N ILE A 338 -30.30 -7.66 22.09
CA ILE A 338 -30.57 -6.95 20.84
C ILE A 338 -31.53 -7.72 19.92
N ASN A 339 -31.43 -9.04 19.89
CA ASN A 339 -32.33 -9.89 19.09
C ASN A 339 -33.81 -9.87 19.54
N LYS A 340 -34.10 -9.27 20.70
CA LYS A 340 -35.50 -9.08 21.20
C LYS A 340 -36.00 -7.66 21.01
N ILE A 341 -35.18 -6.74 20.55
CA ILE A 341 -35.56 -5.35 20.28
C ILE A 341 -36.41 -5.30 19.00
N PRO A 342 -37.52 -4.52 18.98
CA PRO A 342 -38.31 -4.30 17.77
C PRO A 342 -37.39 -3.76 16.63
N GLN A 343 -37.56 -4.31 15.42
CA GLN A 343 -36.70 -3.95 14.27
C GLN A 343 -36.71 -2.45 13.97
N GLU A 344 -37.90 -1.81 14.06
CA GLU A 344 -38.06 -0.37 13.85
C GLU A 344 -37.25 0.47 14.83
N GLY A 345 -37.22 0.06 16.10
CA GLY A 345 -36.38 0.73 17.13
C GLY A 345 -34.89 0.54 16.91
N LEU A 346 -34.47 -0.65 16.51
CA LEU A 346 -33.08 -0.92 16.16
C LEU A 346 -32.65 -0.15 14.91
N ASP A 347 -33.50 -0.13 13.89
CA ASP A 347 -33.25 0.61 12.64
C ASP A 347 -33.16 2.12 12.91
N PHE A 348 -33.99 2.66 13.80
CA PHE A 348 -33.91 4.06 14.21
C PHE A 348 -32.59 4.37 14.95
N ILE A 349 -32.11 3.49 15.83
CA ILE A 349 -30.81 3.64 16.51
C ILE A 349 -29.66 3.58 15.50
N LEU A 350 -29.73 2.70 14.52
CA LEU A 350 -28.66 2.53 13.53
C LEU A 350 -28.65 3.67 12.51
N ASN A 351 -29.78 3.98 11.89
CA ASN A 351 -29.88 4.89 10.74
C ASN A 351 -30.21 6.34 11.12
N GLY A 352 -30.78 6.55 12.32
CA GLY A 352 -31.25 7.87 12.76
C GLY A 352 -32.58 8.28 12.14
N GLY A 353 -33.07 9.45 12.55
CA GLY A 353 -34.31 10.03 12.05
C GLY A 353 -34.74 11.25 12.85
N LYS A 354 -35.79 11.91 12.36
CA LYS A 354 -36.46 13.01 13.04
C LYS A 354 -37.85 12.53 13.48
N GLU A 355 -38.06 12.44 14.78
CA GLU A 355 -39.35 12.12 15.34
C GLU A 355 -39.68 12.97 16.56
N SER A 356 -41.00 13.27 16.75
CA SER A 356 -41.49 14.00 17.89
C SER A 356 -41.85 13.03 18.99
N PHE A 357 -41.14 13.07 20.12
CA PHE A 357 -41.37 12.23 21.28
C PHE A 357 -42.09 12.99 22.38
N ILE A 358 -43.24 12.44 22.84
CA ILE A 358 -43.95 12.98 24.01
C ILE A 358 -43.38 12.38 25.28
N VAL A 359 -42.60 13.18 26.02
CA VAL A 359 -42.02 12.78 27.29
C VAL A 359 -42.97 13.21 28.43
N ASN A 360 -43.52 12.24 29.11
CA ASN A 360 -44.27 12.47 30.34
C ASN A 360 -43.32 12.59 31.52
N SER A 361 -43.02 13.80 31.98
CA SER A 361 -42.31 13.99 33.24
C SER A 361 -43.25 13.71 34.42
N LYS A 362 -43.06 12.55 35.06
CA LYS A 362 -43.85 12.17 36.27
C LYS A 362 -43.62 13.10 37.44
N GLU A 363 -42.47 13.85 37.48
CA GLU A 363 -42.10 14.74 38.59
C GLU A 363 -42.70 16.14 38.47
N LEU A 364 -43.10 16.61 37.28
CA LEU A 364 -43.59 17.96 37.04
C LEU A 364 -45.03 18.02 36.48
N GLY A 365 -45.67 16.88 36.21
CA GLY A 365 -47.03 16.82 35.70
C GLY A 365 -47.26 17.45 34.32
N VAL A 366 -46.16 17.71 33.58
CA VAL A 366 -46.20 18.40 32.29
C VAL A 366 -45.87 17.40 31.19
N LYS A 367 -46.72 17.32 30.17
CA LYS A 367 -46.43 16.69 28.90
C LYS A 367 -45.70 17.70 28.03
N ARG A 368 -44.43 17.42 27.72
CA ARG A 368 -43.69 18.20 26.71
C ARG A 368 -43.38 17.31 25.51
N GLU A 369 -43.66 17.85 24.34
CA GLU A 369 -43.25 17.27 23.08
C GLU A 369 -41.79 17.71 22.79
N TYR A 370 -40.90 16.76 22.61
CA TYR A 370 -39.51 17.01 22.21
C TYR A 370 -39.30 16.43 20.81
N GLU A 371 -38.92 17.26 19.90
CA GLU A 371 -38.42 16.84 18.61
C GLU A 371 -36.96 16.38 18.77
N ILE A 372 -36.69 15.09 18.51
CA ILE A 372 -35.38 14.53 18.53
C ILE A 372 -34.89 14.35 17.09
N ASP A 373 -33.83 15.07 16.75
CA ASP A 373 -33.07 14.86 15.53
C ASP A 373 -31.88 13.96 15.89
N TYR A 374 -32.08 12.64 15.74
CA TYR A 374 -31.05 11.64 16.07
C TYR A 374 -30.29 11.26 14.82
N MET A 375 -28.97 11.54 14.83
CA MET A 375 -28.08 11.32 13.68
C MET A 375 -27.98 9.84 13.25
N GLY A 376 -28.15 8.90 14.18
CA GLY A 376 -27.88 7.48 13.97
C GLY A 376 -26.38 7.11 14.03
N ILE A 377 -26.14 5.85 14.37
CA ILE A 377 -24.77 5.33 14.47
C ILE A 377 -24.08 5.29 13.10
N ASP A 378 -24.84 4.99 12.06
CA ASP A 378 -24.34 4.95 10.67
C ASP A 378 -23.75 6.30 10.24
N SER A 379 -24.53 7.36 10.40
CA SER A 379 -24.10 8.72 10.06
C SER A 379 -22.92 9.20 10.93
N PHE A 380 -22.94 8.87 12.22
CA PHE A 380 -21.84 9.18 13.12
C PHE A 380 -20.54 8.52 12.71
N ILE A 381 -20.55 7.22 12.35
CA ILE A 381 -19.36 6.52 11.87
C ILE A 381 -18.86 7.11 10.55
N LYS A 382 -19.78 7.42 9.61
CA LYS A 382 -19.45 8.07 8.33
C LYS A 382 -18.79 9.44 8.53
N GLU A 383 -19.29 10.22 9.47
CA GLU A 383 -18.67 11.51 9.83
C GLU A 383 -17.25 11.33 10.37
N GLN A 384 -17.05 10.36 11.29
CA GLN A 384 -15.71 10.11 11.82
C GLN A 384 -14.73 9.53 10.78
N LEU A 385 -15.22 8.81 9.76
CA LEU A 385 -14.39 8.37 8.63
C LEU A 385 -13.88 9.53 7.78
N ASN A 386 -14.66 10.59 7.66
CA ASN A 386 -14.32 11.81 6.91
C ASN A 386 -13.60 12.87 7.77
N ASN A 387 -13.41 12.62 9.07
CA ASN A 387 -12.74 13.55 9.97
C ASN A 387 -11.23 13.53 9.73
N ASP A 388 -10.70 14.59 9.13
CA ASP A 388 -9.27 14.75 8.86
C ASP A 388 -8.48 15.24 10.08
N GLU A 389 -9.13 15.80 11.10
CA GLU A 389 -8.48 16.36 12.30
C GLU A 389 -8.02 15.26 13.27
N SER A 390 -8.72 14.14 13.35
CA SER A 390 -8.40 13.04 14.28
C SER A 390 -8.15 11.70 13.60
N LYS A 391 -6.86 11.40 13.37
CA LYS A 391 -6.42 10.09 12.86
C LYS A 391 -6.83 8.90 13.77
N SER A 392 -7.05 9.14 15.07
CA SER A 392 -7.48 8.10 16.01
C SER A 392 -8.96 7.76 15.87
N LEU A 393 -9.83 8.75 15.73
CA LEU A 393 -11.27 8.55 15.51
C LEU A 393 -11.53 7.89 14.16
N ARG A 394 -10.84 8.33 13.11
CA ARG A 394 -10.93 7.70 11.79
C ARG A 394 -10.51 6.21 11.85
N ARG A 395 -9.43 5.89 12.58
CA ARG A 395 -8.99 4.48 12.74
C ARG A 395 -9.99 3.66 13.53
N TRP A 396 -10.60 4.25 14.54
CA TRP A 396 -11.66 3.61 15.30
C TRP A 396 -12.90 3.35 14.42
N ALA A 397 -13.37 4.33 13.65
CA ALA A 397 -14.50 4.17 12.74
C ALA A 397 -14.25 3.10 11.65
N MET A 398 -13.01 2.98 11.17
CA MET A 398 -12.62 1.95 10.21
C MET A 398 -12.81 0.50 10.68
N GLN A 399 -12.94 0.26 11.97
CA GLN A 399 -13.18 -1.08 12.52
C GLN A 399 -14.59 -1.59 12.20
N PHE A 400 -15.55 -0.70 11.97
CA PHE A 400 -16.96 -1.00 11.79
C PHE A 400 -17.43 -1.04 10.33
N VAL A 401 -16.52 -0.78 9.38
CA VAL A 401 -16.86 -0.72 7.96
C VAL A 401 -16.17 -1.81 7.16
N ASP A 402 -16.78 -2.16 6.03
CA ASP A 402 -16.15 -2.90 4.95
C ASP A 402 -15.80 -1.93 3.82
N ILE A 403 -14.69 -2.19 3.15
CA ILE A 403 -14.26 -1.44 1.98
C ILE A 403 -14.69 -2.21 0.75
N ASN A 404 -15.72 -1.73 0.08
CA ASN A 404 -16.25 -2.33 -1.13
C ASN A 404 -15.90 -1.50 -2.37
N LYS A 405 -16.04 -2.09 -3.55
CA LYS A 405 -15.97 -1.31 -4.79
C LYS A 405 -17.12 -0.31 -4.81
N CYS A 406 -16.83 0.92 -5.25
CA CYS A 406 -17.87 1.95 -5.41
C CYS A 406 -18.94 1.46 -6.35
N SER A 407 -20.21 1.53 -5.93
CA SER A 407 -21.39 1.06 -6.67
C SER A 407 -21.57 1.78 -8.01
N THR A 408 -21.27 3.07 -8.08
CA THR A 408 -21.42 3.89 -9.28
C THR A 408 -20.34 3.65 -10.32
N CYS A 409 -19.06 3.61 -9.90
CA CYS A 409 -17.96 3.45 -10.84
C CYS A 409 -17.43 2.02 -10.95
N GLU A 410 -17.94 1.07 -10.15
CA GLU A 410 -17.54 -0.35 -10.14
C GLU A 410 -16.04 -0.57 -9.95
N GLY A 411 -15.40 0.37 -9.22
CA GLY A 411 -13.96 0.35 -8.98
C GLY A 411 -13.11 1.07 -10.03
N SER A 412 -13.69 1.55 -11.14
CA SER A 412 -12.94 2.24 -12.21
C SER A 412 -12.38 3.60 -11.82
N ARG A 413 -12.88 4.21 -10.74
CA ARG A 413 -12.51 5.55 -10.24
C ARG A 413 -12.95 6.72 -11.15
N LEU A 414 -13.51 6.42 -12.34
CA LEU A 414 -13.83 7.38 -13.38
C LEU A 414 -15.34 7.56 -13.53
N LYS A 415 -15.74 8.74 -14.03
CA LYS A 415 -17.12 9.01 -14.47
C LYS A 415 -17.53 8.08 -15.60
N ILE A 416 -18.83 7.88 -15.74
CA ILE A 416 -19.39 6.99 -16.78
C ILE A 416 -19.05 7.48 -18.19
N GLU A 417 -19.03 8.79 -18.41
CA GLU A 417 -18.66 9.41 -19.68
C GLU A 417 -17.21 9.07 -20.05
N SER A 418 -16.29 9.17 -19.08
CA SER A 418 -14.87 8.87 -19.30
C SER A 418 -14.63 7.40 -19.63
N ARG A 419 -15.42 6.48 -19.02
CA ARG A 419 -15.40 5.04 -19.33
C ARG A 419 -16.00 4.71 -20.69
N SER A 420 -16.80 5.59 -21.25
CA SER A 420 -17.50 5.37 -22.53
C SER A 420 -16.65 5.62 -23.76
N PHE A 421 -15.39 6.03 -23.60
CA PHE A 421 -14.41 6.08 -24.68
C PHE A 421 -13.71 4.72 -24.83
N LYS A 422 -13.58 4.25 -26.08
CA LYS A 422 -12.96 2.95 -26.38
C LYS A 422 -11.88 3.09 -27.45
N ILE A 423 -10.80 2.33 -27.32
CA ILE A 423 -9.78 2.08 -28.35
C ILE A 423 -9.80 0.58 -28.59
N ASN A 424 -9.97 0.17 -29.86
CA ASN A 424 -10.07 -1.25 -30.21
C ASN A 424 -11.02 -2.03 -29.26
N LYS A 425 -12.25 -1.53 -29.08
CA LYS A 425 -13.33 -2.07 -28.23
C LYS A 425 -13.07 -2.08 -26.72
N LYS A 426 -11.93 -1.62 -26.24
CA LYS A 426 -11.57 -1.58 -24.82
C LYS A 426 -11.61 -0.14 -24.29
N ASN A 427 -12.17 0.06 -23.11
CA ASN A 427 -12.10 1.33 -22.38
C ASN A 427 -10.82 1.42 -21.56
N ILE A 428 -10.52 2.60 -21.00
CA ILE A 428 -9.29 2.85 -20.25
C ILE A 428 -9.20 1.97 -18.98
N PHE A 429 -10.32 1.72 -18.31
CA PHE A 429 -10.33 0.90 -17.10
C PHE A 429 -10.05 -0.57 -17.42
N GLU A 430 -10.67 -1.11 -18.47
CA GLU A 430 -10.41 -2.48 -18.92
C GLU A 430 -8.94 -2.70 -19.30
N LEU A 431 -8.27 -1.69 -19.86
CA LEU A 431 -6.83 -1.78 -20.15
C LEU A 431 -5.99 -1.78 -18.87
N THR A 432 -6.36 -0.97 -17.87
CA THR A 432 -5.62 -0.92 -16.60
C THR A 432 -5.81 -2.15 -15.72
N GLU A 433 -6.87 -2.92 -15.93
CA GLU A 433 -7.14 -4.20 -15.25
C GLU A 433 -6.46 -5.41 -15.91
N MET A 434 -5.89 -5.25 -17.09
CA MET A 434 -5.07 -6.28 -17.72
C MET A 434 -3.77 -6.44 -16.95
N ASP A 435 -3.25 -7.66 -16.83
CA ASP A 435 -1.88 -7.85 -16.42
C ASP A 435 -0.90 -7.28 -17.47
N LEU A 436 0.33 -7.00 -17.04
CA LEU A 436 1.31 -6.34 -17.93
C LEU A 436 1.65 -7.17 -19.17
N SER A 437 1.57 -8.51 -19.08
CA SER A 437 1.80 -9.38 -20.25
C SER A 437 0.65 -9.25 -21.24
N GLU A 438 -0.61 -9.35 -20.79
CA GLU A 438 -1.79 -9.14 -21.63
C GLU A 438 -1.78 -7.74 -22.25
N LEU A 439 -1.40 -6.72 -21.47
CA LEU A 439 -1.35 -5.33 -21.93
C LEU A 439 -0.29 -5.12 -23.01
N LYS A 440 0.90 -5.73 -22.85
CA LYS A 440 1.96 -5.72 -23.86
C LYS A 440 1.48 -6.30 -25.18
N ASP A 441 0.84 -7.47 -25.14
CA ASP A 441 0.31 -8.14 -26.32
C ASP A 441 -0.80 -7.32 -26.98
N TRP A 442 -1.66 -6.69 -26.18
CA TRP A 442 -2.69 -5.78 -26.69
C TRP A 442 -2.11 -4.59 -27.44
N PHE A 443 -1.04 -3.94 -26.93
CA PHE A 443 -0.36 -2.83 -27.62
C PHE A 443 0.32 -3.29 -28.91
N LYS A 444 0.93 -4.47 -28.93
CA LYS A 444 1.52 -5.07 -30.13
C LYS A 444 0.46 -5.30 -31.23
N ASP A 445 -0.73 -5.77 -30.86
CA ASP A 445 -1.82 -5.99 -31.77
C ASP A 445 -2.58 -4.72 -32.18
N LEU A 446 -2.55 -3.67 -31.33
CA LEU A 446 -3.18 -2.40 -31.61
C LEU A 446 -2.67 -1.78 -32.91
N ASN A 447 -1.37 -1.81 -33.14
CA ASN A 447 -0.73 -1.25 -34.34
C ASN A 447 -1.25 -1.87 -35.65
N LYS A 448 -1.77 -3.11 -35.61
CA LYS A 448 -2.34 -3.78 -36.81
C LYS A 448 -3.79 -3.37 -37.07
N LYS A 449 -4.48 -2.76 -36.11
CA LYS A 449 -5.93 -2.48 -36.14
C LYS A 449 -6.27 -1.00 -36.28
N LEU A 450 -5.27 -0.12 -36.16
CA LEU A 450 -5.44 1.32 -36.34
C LEU A 450 -5.36 1.75 -37.81
N SER A 451 -6.09 2.82 -38.15
CA SER A 451 -5.95 3.48 -39.43
C SER A 451 -4.58 4.15 -39.58
N LYS A 452 -4.11 4.43 -40.79
CA LYS A 452 -2.82 5.12 -41.04
C LYS A 452 -2.70 6.44 -40.29
N LYS A 453 -3.80 7.18 -40.15
CA LYS A 453 -3.84 8.47 -39.41
C LYS A 453 -3.67 8.24 -37.92
N GLU A 454 -4.41 7.30 -37.36
CA GLU A 454 -4.33 6.95 -35.91
C GLU A 454 -2.97 6.36 -35.55
N LEU A 455 -2.37 5.52 -36.40
CA LEU A 455 -1.02 4.99 -36.24
C LEU A 455 -0.01 6.13 -36.09
N LYS A 456 0.00 7.10 -37.03
CA LYS A 456 0.92 8.24 -36.98
C LYS A 456 0.76 9.09 -35.71
N ILE A 457 -0.47 9.20 -35.18
CA ILE A 457 -0.74 9.94 -33.95
C ILE A 457 -0.29 9.15 -32.70
N SER A 458 -0.44 7.84 -32.70
CA SER A 458 -0.22 6.97 -31.54
C SER A 458 1.19 6.37 -31.45
N GLU A 459 2.01 6.45 -32.51
CA GLU A 459 3.29 5.74 -32.64
C GLU A 459 4.24 6.03 -31.48
N GLU A 460 4.55 7.31 -31.24
CA GLU A 460 5.44 7.73 -30.15
C GLU A 460 4.88 7.34 -28.76
N ILE A 461 3.56 7.56 -28.55
CA ILE A 461 2.90 7.25 -27.30
C ILE A 461 2.94 5.74 -27.02
N SER A 462 2.62 4.93 -28.03
CA SER A 462 2.61 3.46 -27.91
C SER A 462 4.01 2.90 -27.68
N LYS A 463 5.04 3.50 -28.29
CA LYS A 463 6.44 3.14 -28.10
C LYS A 463 6.85 3.38 -26.65
N GLU A 464 6.57 4.56 -26.09
CA GLU A 464 6.86 4.91 -24.69
C GLU A 464 6.16 3.98 -23.70
N ILE A 465 4.88 3.68 -23.94
CA ILE A 465 4.12 2.72 -23.12
C ILE A 465 4.77 1.33 -23.18
N SER A 466 5.10 0.86 -24.39
CA SER A 466 5.68 -0.49 -24.60
C SER A 466 7.04 -0.65 -23.90
N ILE A 467 7.88 0.38 -23.96
CA ILE A 467 9.20 0.39 -23.29
C ILE A 467 9.01 0.26 -21.77
N ARG A 468 8.15 1.08 -21.16
CA ARG A 468 7.89 1.06 -19.71
C ARG A 468 7.26 -0.26 -19.24
N ILE A 469 6.33 -0.81 -20.01
CA ILE A 469 5.76 -2.14 -19.72
C ILE A 469 6.84 -3.20 -19.78
N GLN A 470 7.73 -3.14 -20.79
CA GLN A 470 8.82 -4.11 -20.94
C GLN A 470 9.76 -4.09 -19.73
N PHE A 471 10.12 -2.91 -19.20
CA PHE A 471 10.96 -2.81 -18.00
C PHE A 471 10.30 -3.42 -16.76
N LEU A 472 8.97 -3.22 -16.58
CA LEU A 472 8.24 -3.87 -15.50
C LEU A 472 8.25 -5.40 -15.63
N ILE A 473 8.14 -5.94 -16.84
CA ILE A 473 8.23 -7.38 -17.10
C ILE A 473 9.66 -7.88 -16.87
N ASP A 474 10.68 -7.12 -17.28
CA ASP A 474 12.09 -7.48 -17.12
C ASP A 474 12.51 -7.60 -15.64
N VAL A 475 11.84 -6.88 -14.73
CA VAL A 475 12.04 -7.02 -13.28
C VAL A 475 11.11 -8.04 -12.61
N GLY A 476 10.39 -8.87 -13.38
CA GLY A 476 9.56 -9.96 -12.87
C GLY A 476 8.21 -9.53 -12.31
N LEU A 477 7.61 -8.45 -12.85
CA LEU A 477 6.32 -7.92 -12.41
C LEU A 477 5.20 -8.12 -13.45
N GLU A 478 5.34 -9.09 -14.35
CA GLU A 478 4.40 -9.36 -15.45
C GLU A 478 2.96 -9.60 -15.02
N TYR A 479 2.75 -10.06 -13.79
CA TYR A 479 1.43 -10.37 -13.21
C TYR A 479 0.70 -9.16 -12.63
N LEU A 480 1.36 -8.01 -12.47
CA LEU A 480 0.73 -6.80 -11.94
C LEU A 480 -0.20 -6.16 -12.96
N THR A 481 -1.23 -5.46 -12.43
CA THR A 481 -2.12 -4.59 -13.21
C THR A 481 -1.78 -3.13 -12.95
N LEU A 482 -2.03 -2.25 -13.93
CA LEU A 482 -1.78 -0.81 -13.77
C LEU A 482 -2.71 -0.15 -12.74
N SER A 483 -3.92 -0.70 -12.55
CA SER A 483 -4.91 -0.22 -11.56
C SER A 483 -4.53 -0.57 -10.12
N ARG A 484 -3.62 -1.52 -9.90
CA ARG A 484 -3.25 -1.99 -8.55
C ARG A 484 -2.71 -0.86 -7.70
N SER A 485 -3.32 -0.68 -6.52
CA SER A 485 -2.90 0.35 -5.56
C SER A 485 -1.50 0.06 -5.04
N THR A 486 -0.65 1.09 -4.97
CA THR A 486 0.70 0.98 -4.42
C THR A 486 0.72 0.56 -2.95
N LYS A 487 -0.36 0.82 -2.20
CA LYS A 487 -0.50 0.35 -0.81
C LYS A 487 -0.61 -1.17 -0.67
N SER A 488 -1.06 -1.85 -1.72
CA SER A 488 -1.24 -3.31 -1.72
C SER A 488 0.01 -4.06 -2.21
N LEU A 489 1.03 -3.34 -2.63
CA LEU A 489 2.30 -3.92 -3.06
C LEU A 489 3.13 -4.36 -1.85
N SER A 490 3.80 -5.49 -1.97
CA SER A 490 4.87 -5.87 -1.05
C SER A 490 6.05 -4.90 -1.15
N GLY A 491 6.94 -4.89 -0.14
CA GLY A 491 8.13 -4.04 -0.17
C GLY A 491 8.99 -4.26 -1.42
N GLY A 492 9.24 -5.51 -1.79
CA GLY A 492 9.99 -5.88 -2.98
C GLY A 492 9.27 -5.52 -4.30
N GLU A 493 7.94 -5.70 -4.39
CA GLU A 493 7.16 -5.25 -5.56
C GLU A 493 7.28 -3.74 -5.75
N ALA A 494 7.10 -2.95 -4.68
CA ALA A 494 7.18 -1.50 -4.74
C ALA A 494 8.58 -1.00 -5.14
N GLN A 495 9.62 -1.67 -4.64
CA GLN A 495 11.01 -1.38 -4.99
C GLN A 495 11.29 -1.65 -6.47
N ARG A 496 10.84 -2.81 -7.00
CA ARG A 496 10.99 -3.17 -8.42
C ARG A 496 10.19 -2.26 -9.35
N VAL A 497 8.99 -1.81 -8.96
CA VAL A 497 8.24 -0.79 -9.71
C VAL A 497 9.06 0.49 -9.84
N ARG A 498 9.71 0.95 -8.77
CA ARG A 498 10.59 2.12 -8.82
C ARG A 498 11.82 1.88 -9.68
N LEU A 499 12.47 0.71 -9.54
CA LEU A 499 13.62 0.34 -10.37
C LEU A 499 13.23 0.39 -11.85
N ALA A 500 12.12 -0.24 -12.24
CA ALA A 500 11.65 -0.21 -13.62
C ALA A 500 11.34 1.21 -14.11
N THR A 501 10.80 2.09 -13.25
CA THR A 501 10.56 3.50 -13.59
C THR A 501 11.87 4.24 -13.83
N GLN A 502 12.90 4.02 -12.99
CA GLN A 502 14.20 4.67 -13.15
C GLN A 502 14.95 4.16 -14.38
N VAL A 503 14.95 2.85 -14.62
CA VAL A 503 15.52 2.28 -15.85
C VAL A 503 14.80 2.84 -17.08
N GLY A 504 13.46 2.99 -17.00
CA GLY A 504 12.63 3.59 -18.06
C GLY A 504 12.92 5.07 -18.34
N SER A 505 13.52 5.80 -17.39
CA SER A 505 13.90 7.20 -17.59
C SER A 505 15.12 7.39 -18.52
N GLN A 506 15.86 6.30 -18.82
CA GLN A 506 17.04 6.28 -19.68
C GLN A 506 18.14 7.31 -19.26
N LEU A 507 18.23 7.61 -17.97
CA LEU A 507 19.29 8.47 -17.45
C LEU A 507 20.66 7.78 -17.59
N VAL A 508 21.67 8.56 -17.91
CA VAL A 508 23.06 8.11 -18.10
C VAL A 508 23.99 8.88 -17.15
N GLY A 509 25.06 8.23 -16.69
CA GLY A 509 26.05 8.86 -15.80
C GLY A 509 25.54 9.03 -14.36
N VAL A 510 24.55 8.25 -13.94
CA VAL A 510 23.96 8.27 -12.60
C VAL A 510 24.53 7.13 -11.76
N LEU A 511 24.65 7.35 -10.45
CA LEU A 511 24.93 6.31 -9.47
C LEU A 511 23.63 5.83 -8.84
N TYR A 512 23.26 4.59 -9.11
CA TYR A 512 22.11 3.93 -8.47
C TYR A 512 22.58 3.14 -7.25
N ILE A 513 21.86 3.32 -6.12
CA ILE A 513 22.09 2.55 -4.89
C ILE A 513 20.81 1.80 -4.54
N LEU A 514 20.88 0.47 -4.48
CA LEU A 514 19.74 -0.39 -4.22
C LEU A 514 19.92 -1.16 -2.89
N ASP A 515 18.84 -1.25 -2.11
CA ASP A 515 18.81 -1.99 -0.85
C ASP A 515 18.09 -3.33 -1.05
N GLU A 516 18.85 -4.41 -1.08
CA GLU A 516 18.37 -5.80 -1.17
C GLU A 516 17.26 -6.00 -2.23
N PRO A 517 17.50 -5.71 -3.50
CA PRO A 517 16.46 -5.76 -4.53
C PRO A 517 15.96 -7.19 -4.86
N SER A 518 16.66 -8.24 -4.43
CA SER A 518 16.27 -9.66 -4.60
C SER A 518 15.20 -10.12 -3.62
N ILE A 519 14.81 -9.28 -2.64
CA ILE A 519 13.84 -9.64 -1.60
C ILE A 519 12.50 -10.12 -2.17
N GLY A 520 12.01 -11.25 -1.63
CA GLY A 520 10.71 -11.84 -2.01
C GLY A 520 10.68 -12.37 -3.44
N LEU A 521 11.85 -12.56 -4.07
CA LEU A 521 11.96 -13.16 -5.40
C LEU A 521 12.19 -14.65 -5.32
N HIS A 522 11.48 -15.36 -6.17
CA HIS A 522 11.85 -16.73 -6.52
C HIS A 522 13.09 -16.70 -7.42
N GLN A 523 13.93 -17.76 -7.38
CA GLN A 523 15.17 -17.85 -8.19
C GLN A 523 14.96 -17.56 -9.68
N LYS A 524 13.82 -17.94 -10.25
CA LYS A 524 13.43 -17.61 -11.63
C LYS A 524 13.43 -16.09 -11.88
N ASP A 525 12.90 -15.32 -10.93
CA ASP A 525 12.74 -13.87 -11.09
C ASP A 525 14.02 -13.11 -10.73
N ASN A 526 14.86 -13.69 -9.87
CA ASN A 526 16.16 -13.13 -9.49
C ASN A 526 17.10 -13.00 -10.71
N ILE A 527 17.12 -14.00 -11.58
CA ILE A 527 17.90 -13.95 -12.83
C ILE A 527 17.48 -12.76 -13.71
N LYS A 528 16.16 -12.51 -13.86
CA LYS A 528 15.65 -11.37 -14.62
C LYS A 528 16.08 -10.03 -14.02
N LEU A 529 16.06 -9.94 -12.68
CA LEU A 529 16.52 -8.75 -11.97
C LEU A 529 18.01 -8.48 -12.22
N ILE A 530 18.87 -9.50 -12.11
CA ILE A 530 20.31 -9.39 -12.38
C ILE A 530 20.56 -8.88 -13.80
N ASP A 531 19.86 -9.43 -14.79
CA ASP A 531 19.97 -8.99 -16.18
C ASP A 531 19.52 -7.52 -16.35
N SER A 532 18.49 -7.09 -15.63
CA SER A 532 18.03 -5.69 -15.67
C SER A 532 19.05 -4.73 -15.05
N LEU A 533 19.71 -5.11 -13.96
CA LEU A 533 20.78 -4.32 -13.34
C LEU A 533 22.02 -4.24 -14.24
N LYS A 534 22.37 -5.32 -14.94
CA LYS A 534 23.45 -5.32 -15.95
C LYS A 534 23.11 -4.38 -17.12
N LYS A 535 21.87 -4.41 -17.64
CA LYS A 535 21.40 -3.46 -18.66
C LYS A 535 21.53 -2.01 -18.19
N LEU A 536 21.15 -1.73 -16.93
CA LEU A 536 21.25 -0.39 -16.34
C LEU A 536 22.71 0.08 -16.26
N ARG A 537 23.64 -0.79 -15.85
CA ARG A 537 25.08 -0.57 -15.89
C ARG A 537 25.57 -0.31 -17.33
N ASP A 538 25.21 -1.19 -18.26
CA ASP A 538 25.69 -1.14 -19.66
C ASP A 538 25.18 0.12 -20.39
N SER A 539 24.15 0.78 -19.85
CA SER A 539 23.70 2.10 -20.32
C SER A 539 24.58 3.27 -19.83
N GLY A 540 25.74 3.02 -19.23
CA GLY A 540 26.67 4.04 -18.76
C GLY A 540 26.40 4.54 -17.33
N ASN A 541 25.81 3.71 -16.48
CA ASN A 541 25.53 4.02 -15.07
C ASN A 541 26.39 3.20 -14.13
N SER A 542 26.63 3.74 -12.93
CA SER A 542 27.21 2.98 -11.82
C SER A 542 26.08 2.40 -10.97
N VAL A 543 26.21 1.14 -10.56
CA VAL A 543 25.17 0.46 -9.77
C VAL A 543 25.80 -0.16 -8.53
N ILE A 544 25.40 0.33 -7.36
CA ILE A 544 25.77 -0.25 -6.06
C ILE A 544 24.57 -0.99 -5.50
N VAL A 545 24.76 -2.23 -5.10
CA VAL A 545 23.70 -3.07 -4.54
C VAL A 545 24.17 -3.61 -3.18
N VAL A 546 23.37 -3.35 -2.15
CA VAL A 546 23.54 -4.02 -0.85
C VAL A 546 22.81 -5.35 -0.94
N GLU A 547 23.54 -6.48 -0.87
CA GLU A 547 22.95 -7.80 -1.15
C GLU A 547 23.61 -8.97 -0.41
N HIS A 548 22.83 -10.06 -0.30
CA HIS A 548 23.24 -11.32 0.32
C HIS A 548 23.01 -12.54 -0.58
N ASP A 549 22.35 -12.35 -1.73
CA ASP A 549 22.06 -13.44 -2.66
C ASP A 549 23.34 -13.92 -3.38
N LYS A 550 23.54 -15.25 -3.40
CA LYS A 550 24.72 -15.90 -3.99
C LYS A 550 24.89 -15.59 -5.48
N GLU A 551 23.78 -15.62 -6.25
CA GLU A 551 23.79 -15.38 -7.70
C GLU A 551 24.10 -13.92 -8.00
N MET A 552 23.54 -12.98 -7.22
CA MET A 552 23.80 -11.54 -7.36
C MET A 552 25.27 -11.22 -7.06
N ILE A 553 25.82 -11.75 -5.95
CA ILE A 553 27.22 -11.56 -5.57
C ILE A 553 28.17 -12.07 -6.67
N LEU A 554 27.94 -13.30 -7.17
CA LEU A 554 28.77 -13.90 -8.21
C LEU A 554 28.60 -13.26 -9.59
N SER A 555 27.50 -12.56 -9.84
CA SER A 555 27.19 -11.89 -11.11
C SER A 555 27.66 -10.43 -11.15
N SER A 556 28.19 -9.91 -10.04
CA SER A 556 28.71 -8.53 -9.95
C SER A 556 30.08 -8.37 -10.65
N ASP A 557 30.47 -7.15 -10.92
CA ASP A 557 31.81 -6.82 -11.44
C ASP A 557 32.80 -6.62 -10.30
N HIS A 558 32.32 -6.15 -9.14
CA HIS A 558 33.16 -5.83 -7.97
C HIS A 558 32.40 -6.11 -6.68
N ILE A 559 33.08 -6.64 -5.68
CA ILE A 559 32.52 -6.98 -4.37
C ILE A 559 33.24 -6.23 -3.27
N ILE A 560 32.49 -5.68 -2.33
CA ILE A 560 32.98 -5.10 -1.08
C ILE A 560 32.35 -5.90 0.06
N ASP A 561 33.15 -6.66 0.80
CA ASP A 561 32.69 -7.47 1.94
C ASP A 561 33.05 -6.77 3.26
N LEU A 562 32.01 -6.42 4.05
CA LEU A 562 32.14 -5.70 5.32
C LEU A 562 32.01 -6.65 6.52
N GLY A 563 32.93 -6.53 7.45
CA GLY A 563 33.00 -7.37 8.62
C GLY A 563 34.03 -6.92 9.65
N PRO A 564 34.70 -7.86 10.35
CA PRO A 564 34.47 -9.34 10.32
C PRO A 564 33.18 -9.80 11.02
N ASN A 565 32.61 -8.99 11.92
CA ASN A 565 31.41 -9.29 12.69
C ASN A 565 30.42 -8.13 12.60
N ALA A 566 29.38 -8.16 13.45
CA ALA A 566 28.35 -7.14 13.50
C ALA A 566 28.63 -6.06 14.57
N GLY A 567 27.96 -4.90 14.45
CA GLY A 567 28.01 -3.81 15.44
C GLY A 567 29.41 -3.26 15.68
N LEU A 568 29.82 -3.13 16.93
CA LEU A 568 31.12 -2.57 17.31
C LEU A 568 32.34 -3.37 16.77
N ASN A 569 32.14 -4.65 16.47
CA ASN A 569 33.16 -5.55 15.93
C ASN A 569 33.11 -5.63 14.40
N GLY A 570 32.18 -4.94 13.76
CA GLY A 570 32.07 -4.76 12.31
C GLY A 570 32.76 -3.49 11.81
N GLY A 571 32.34 -2.99 10.67
CA GLY A 571 32.71 -1.69 10.13
C GLY A 571 34.08 -1.65 9.46
N LYS A 572 34.65 -2.79 9.06
CA LYS A 572 35.91 -2.87 8.31
C LYS A 572 35.69 -3.56 6.97
N ILE A 573 36.46 -3.18 5.96
CA ILE A 573 36.53 -3.92 4.70
C ILE A 573 37.39 -5.17 4.94
N ILE A 574 36.83 -6.35 4.72
CA ILE A 574 37.50 -7.65 4.89
C ILE A 574 37.85 -8.26 3.53
N TYR A 575 37.18 -7.81 2.47
CA TYR A 575 37.51 -8.14 1.09
C TYR A 575 37.05 -7.03 0.15
N GLU A 576 37.85 -6.74 -0.86
CA GLU A 576 37.54 -5.83 -1.98
C GLU A 576 38.12 -6.41 -3.26
N GLY A 577 37.32 -6.49 -4.32
CA GLY A 577 37.80 -6.96 -5.64
C GLY A 577 36.76 -7.76 -6.44
N SER A 578 37.24 -8.50 -7.44
CA SER A 578 36.37 -9.26 -8.35
C SER A 578 35.75 -10.53 -7.69
N PRO A 579 34.60 -10.99 -8.16
CA PRO A 579 33.96 -12.22 -7.66
C PRO A 579 34.82 -13.49 -7.74
N ASP A 580 35.69 -13.59 -8.75
CA ASP A 580 36.56 -14.77 -8.91
C ASP A 580 37.63 -14.86 -7.81
N LYS A 581 38.06 -13.72 -7.29
CA LYS A 581 39.12 -13.65 -6.26
C LYS A 581 38.55 -13.82 -4.85
N ILE A 582 37.27 -13.52 -4.58
CA ILE A 582 36.66 -13.69 -3.24
C ILE A 582 36.75 -15.14 -2.77
N LYS A 583 36.68 -16.10 -3.69
CA LYS A 583 36.84 -17.53 -3.40
C LYS A 583 38.15 -17.90 -2.71
N LYS A 584 39.19 -17.05 -2.82
CA LYS A 584 40.49 -17.23 -2.15
C LYS A 584 40.61 -16.45 -0.84
N ALA A 585 39.62 -15.60 -0.52
CA ALA A 585 39.62 -14.80 0.69
C ALA A 585 39.24 -15.65 1.93
N LYS A 586 39.77 -15.24 3.09
CA LYS A 586 39.44 -15.86 4.37
C LYS A 586 38.34 -15.09 5.07
N THR A 587 37.15 -15.08 4.46
CA THR A 587 35.96 -14.41 5.01
C THR A 587 34.80 -15.41 5.15
N ILE A 588 33.85 -15.09 6.04
CA ILE A 588 32.66 -15.92 6.23
C ILE A 588 31.85 -16.00 4.91
N THR A 589 31.75 -14.88 4.19
CA THR A 589 31.09 -14.83 2.88
C THR A 589 31.76 -15.78 1.88
N ALA A 590 33.10 -15.77 1.81
CA ALA A 590 33.87 -16.67 0.94
C ALA A 590 33.65 -18.14 1.32
N ASP A 591 33.58 -18.47 2.60
CA ASP A 591 33.31 -19.83 3.07
C ASP A 591 31.99 -20.38 2.52
N TYR A 592 30.92 -19.55 2.51
CA TYR A 592 29.62 -19.94 1.95
C TYR A 592 29.62 -20.00 0.43
N LEU A 593 30.28 -19.05 -0.25
CA LEU A 593 30.40 -19.05 -1.71
C LEU A 593 31.22 -20.24 -2.23
N ASN A 594 32.20 -20.71 -1.46
CA ASN A 594 33.03 -21.88 -1.76
C ASN A 594 32.41 -23.20 -1.26
N GLU A 595 31.26 -23.14 -0.58
CA GLU A 595 30.57 -24.28 0.00
C GLU A 595 31.39 -25.04 1.09
N THR A 596 32.46 -24.42 1.63
CA THR A 596 33.21 -24.91 2.79
C THR A 596 32.36 -24.83 4.07
N LYS A 597 31.53 -23.79 4.17
CA LYS A 597 30.39 -23.69 5.10
C LYS A 597 29.10 -23.78 4.31
N ARG A 598 28.13 -24.51 4.84
CA ARG A 598 26.81 -24.64 4.22
C ARG A 598 25.74 -24.95 5.25
N ILE A 599 24.47 -24.68 4.90
CA ILE A 599 23.31 -25.10 5.67
C ILE A 599 22.99 -26.55 5.26
N GLU A 600 23.12 -27.46 6.20
CA GLU A 600 22.98 -28.90 5.93
C GLU A 600 21.50 -29.29 5.76
N VAL A 601 21.23 -30.33 4.96
CA VAL A 601 19.89 -30.93 4.86
C VAL A 601 19.64 -31.81 6.08
N PRO A 602 18.47 -31.77 6.74
CA PRO A 602 18.16 -32.63 7.87
C PRO A 602 18.26 -34.10 7.49
N LYS A 603 18.96 -34.87 8.32
CA LYS A 603 19.11 -36.33 8.12
C LYS A 603 17.78 -37.05 8.27
N LYS A 604 16.88 -36.56 9.12
CA LYS A 604 15.57 -37.16 9.42
C LYS A 604 14.50 -36.09 9.39
N ILE A 605 13.40 -36.34 8.68
CA ILE A 605 12.21 -35.49 8.64
C ILE A 605 11.37 -35.81 9.87
N ARG A 606 10.79 -34.79 10.52
CA ARG A 606 9.93 -34.99 11.70
C ARG A 606 8.61 -35.63 11.29
N GLU A 607 8.11 -36.56 12.10
CA GLU A 607 6.80 -37.20 11.86
C GLU A 607 5.64 -36.27 12.20
N GLY A 608 5.87 -35.30 13.09
CA GLY A 608 4.84 -34.33 13.56
C GLY A 608 3.94 -34.97 14.64
N SER A 609 2.82 -34.32 14.94
CA SER A 609 1.86 -34.80 15.94
C SER A 609 0.86 -35.83 15.40
N GLY A 610 0.83 -36.08 14.09
CA GLY A 610 -0.21 -36.88 13.42
C GLY A 610 -1.51 -36.09 13.13
N GLU A 611 -1.67 -34.91 13.71
CA GLU A 611 -2.80 -34.00 13.51
C GLU A 611 -2.52 -32.97 12.38
N SER A 612 -3.58 -32.42 11.80
CA SER A 612 -3.43 -31.41 10.74
C SER A 612 -4.58 -30.36 10.78
N ILE A 613 -4.30 -29.17 10.23
CA ILE A 613 -5.35 -28.20 9.85
C ILE A 613 -5.61 -28.39 8.36
N LYS A 614 -6.90 -28.57 8.00
CA LYS A 614 -7.32 -28.68 6.60
C LYS A 614 -8.28 -27.54 6.27
N ILE A 615 -7.91 -26.76 5.25
CA ILE A 615 -8.77 -25.69 4.72
C ILE A 615 -9.26 -26.14 3.36
N TYR A 616 -10.56 -26.05 3.15
CA TYR A 616 -11.21 -26.46 1.91
C TYR A 616 -11.74 -25.26 1.15
N GLY A 617 -11.55 -25.27 -0.17
CA GLY A 617 -12.16 -24.34 -1.07
C GLY A 617 -11.70 -22.89 -0.93
N CYS A 618 -10.41 -22.66 -0.72
CA CYS A 618 -9.85 -21.32 -0.67
C CYS A 618 -9.96 -20.61 -2.03
N LYS A 619 -10.67 -19.44 -2.07
CA LYS A 619 -10.97 -18.68 -3.29
C LYS A 619 -10.52 -17.23 -3.26
N GLY A 620 -9.86 -16.77 -2.20
CA GLY A 620 -9.45 -15.38 -2.07
C GLY A 620 -8.50 -14.92 -3.18
N ASN A 621 -8.66 -13.71 -3.66
CA ASN A 621 -7.82 -13.08 -4.69
C ASN A 621 -7.63 -13.98 -5.93
N ASN A 622 -6.40 -14.52 -6.14
CA ASN A 622 -6.09 -15.39 -7.27
C ASN A 622 -6.18 -16.89 -6.96
N LEU A 623 -6.53 -17.30 -5.73
CA LEU A 623 -6.64 -18.71 -5.38
C LEU A 623 -7.77 -19.41 -6.14
N LYS A 624 -7.48 -20.59 -6.71
CA LYS A 624 -8.37 -21.34 -7.60
C LYS A 624 -9.13 -22.46 -6.89
N ASN A 625 -9.87 -22.13 -5.80
CA ASN A 625 -10.69 -23.08 -5.04
C ASN A 625 -9.85 -24.29 -4.55
N ILE A 626 -8.71 -24.01 -3.92
CA ILE A 626 -7.75 -25.01 -3.50
C ILE A 626 -8.08 -25.57 -2.12
N ASP A 627 -7.78 -26.86 -1.92
CA ASP A 627 -7.79 -27.55 -0.62
C ASP A 627 -6.35 -27.70 -0.16
N VAL A 628 -6.06 -27.32 1.09
CA VAL A 628 -4.69 -27.31 1.62
C VAL A 628 -4.65 -27.89 3.01
N GLU A 629 -3.67 -28.76 3.25
CA GLU A 629 -3.40 -29.39 4.54
C GLU A 629 -2.10 -28.88 5.17
N PHE A 630 -2.17 -28.48 6.44
CA PHE A 630 -1.02 -28.04 7.25
C PHE A 630 -0.79 -29.07 8.38
N PRO A 631 0.17 -30.01 8.24
CA PRO A 631 0.47 -30.98 9.29
C PRO A 631 1.07 -30.31 10.52
N LEU A 632 0.57 -30.65 11.72
CA LEU A 632 1.00 -30.04 12.98
C LEU A 632 2.27 -30.68 13.57
N GLY A 633 3.01 -29.91 14.38
CA GLY A 633 4.30 -30.30 14.94
C GLY A 633 5.43 -30.37 13.92
N LYS A 634 5.30 -29.64 12.81
CA LYS A 634 6.27 -29.61 11.69
C LYS A 634 6.67 -28.19 11.34
N MET A 635 7.79 -28.05 10.65
CA MET A 635 8.18 -26.85 9.94
C MET A 635 7.69 -26.95 8.49
N ILE A 636 6.81 -26.05 8.08
CA ILE A 636 6.11 -26.05 6.79
C ILE A 636 6.54 -24.83 5.99
N ALA A 637 7.01 -25.02 4.76
CA ALA A 637 7.26 -23.92 3.83
C ALA A 637 6.13 -23.80 2.82
N VAL A 638 5.56 -22.59 2.68
CA VAL A 638 4.66 -22.23 1.60
C VAL A 638 5.47 -21.52 0.53
N THR A 639 5.64 -22.17 -0.62
CA THR A 639 6.55 -21.78 -1.71
C THR A 639 5.81 -21.43 -2.99
N GLY A 640 6.54 -21.00 -4.00
CA GLY A 640 6.03 -20.65 -5.33
C GLY A 640 6.54 -19.30 -5.83
N VAL A 641 6.31 -18.97 -7.09
CA VAL A 641 6.76 -17.71 -7.71
C VAL A 641 6.13 -16.48 -7.06
N SER A 642 6.69 -15.28 -7.31
CA SER A 642 6.12 -14.02 -6.82
C SER A 642 4.70 -13.83 -7.38
N GLY A 643 3.76 -13.38 -6.51
CA GLY A 643 2.34 -13.21 -6.90
C GLY A 643 1.54 -14.50 -7.08
N SER A 644 2.06 -15.68 -6.73
CA SER A 644 1.34 -16.96 -6.90
C SER A 644 0.17 -17.17 -5.92
N GLY A 645 0.05 -16.39 -4.83
CA GLY A 645 -1.04 -16.49 -3.86
C GLY A 645 -0.64 -16.98 -2.46
N LYS A 646 0.66 -17.09 -2.15
CA LYS A 646 1.18 -17.55 -0.85
C LYS A 646 0.65 -16.74 0.32
N SER A 647 0.80 -15.41 0.28
CA SER A 647 0.33 -14.50 1.33
C SER A 647 -1.20 -14.47 1.42
N THR A 648 -1.89 -14.66 0.29
CA THR A 648 -3.35 -14.82 0.26
C THR A 648 -3.80 -16.05 1.04
N LEU A 649 -3.12 -17.19 0.85
CA LEU A 649 -3.43 -18.42 1.59
C LEU A 649 -3.11 -18.30 3.09
N VAL A 650 -1.92 -17.79 3.43
CA VAL A 650 -1.43 -17.82 4.83
C VAL A 650 -1.90 -16.60 5.61
N ASN A 651 -1.60 -15.35 5.13
CA ASN A 651 -1.81 -14.12 5.89
C ASN A 651 -3.25 -13.59 5.81
N GLU A 652 -3.95 -13.88 4.70
CA GLU A 652 -5.30 -13.35 4.46
C GLU A 652 -6.41 -14.40 4.63
N THR A 653 -6.08 -15.70 4.62
CA THR A 653 -7.05 -16.78 4.84
C THR A 653 -6.76 -17.53 6.14
N LEU A 654 -5.66 -18.28 6.26
CA LEU A 654 -5.35 -19.13 7.42
C LEU A 654 -5.26 -18.34 8.73
N TYR A 655 -4.43 -17.28 8.76
CA TYR A 655 -4.18 -16.49 9.97
C TYR A 655 -5.46 -15.82 10.51
N PRO A 656 -6.30 -15.12 9.70
CA PRO A 656 -7.51 -14.51 10.21
C PRO A 656 -8.53 -15.51 10.74
N ILE A 657 -8.65 -16.70 10.14
CA ILE A 657 -9.55 -17.76 10.62
C ILE A 657 -9.15 -18.17 12.05
N ILE A 658 -7.87 -18.51 12.26
CA ILE A 658 -7.37 -18.96 13.55
C ILE A 658 -7.43 -17.82 14.58
N ASN A 659 -7.05 -16.62 14.18
CA ASN A 659 -7.06 -15.43 15.04
C ASN A 659 -8.48 -15.04 15.48
N SER A 660 -9.48 -15.21 14.61
CA SER A 660 -10.88 -15.01 14.96
C SER A 660 -11.38 -16.05 15.97
N LYS A 661 -11.03 -17.33 15.81
CA LYS A 661 -11.43 -18.40 16.73
C LYS A 661 -10.79 -18.25 18.12
N ILE A 662 -9.48 -17.93 18.19
CA ILE A 662 -8.73 -17.92 19.46
C ILE A 662 -8.92 -16.59 20.21
N TYR A 663 -8.92 -15.46 19.49
CA TYR A 663 -8.89 -14.11 20.09
C TYR A 663 -10.10 -13.25 19.77
N ASN A 664 -11.16 -13.80 19.14
CA ASN A 664 -12.36 -13.05 18.70
C ASN A 664 -12.01 -11.81 17.85
N SER A 665 -10.98 -11.94 16.99
CA SER A 665 -10.53 -10.84 16.13
C SER A 665 -11.55 -10.50 15.06
N VAL A 666 -11.74 -9.21 14.81
CA VAL A 666 -12.71 -8.67 13.84
C VAL A 666 -12.23 -8.80 12.37
N LYS A 667 -10.96 -9.18 12.13
CA LYS A 667 -10.43 -9.32 10.77
C LYS A 667 -11.06 -10.52 10.07
N SER A 668 -11.92 -10.27 9.08
CA SER A 668 -12.55 -11.33 8.29
C SER A 668 -11.54 -12.04 7.40
N PRO A 669 -11.55 -13.38 7.35
CA PRO A 669 -10.78 -14.14 6.38
C PRO A 669 -11.31 -13.95 4.96
N LEU A 670 -10.48 -14.21 3.95
CA LEU A 670 -10.95 -14.34 2.57
C LEU A 670 -11.81 -15.61 2.39
N GLU A 671 -12.51 -15.69 1.25
CA GLU A 671 -13.50 -16.73 0.98
C GLU A 671 -12.91 -18.15 1.04
N PHE A 672 -13.52 -19.00 1.83
CA PHE A 672 -13.23 -20.43 1.96
C PHE A 672 -14.52 -21.21 2.27
N LYS A 673 -14.53 -22.53 2.06
CA LYS A 673 -15.74 -23.35 2.32
C LYS A 673 -15.81 -23.87 3.75
N LYS A 674 -14.71 -24.48 4.24
CA LYS A 674 -14.65 -25.16 5.54
C LYS A 674 -13.23 -25.23 6.04
N ILE A 675 -13.05 -25.32 7.34
CA ILE A 675 -11.78 -25.62 8.00
C ILE A 675 -11.99 -26.68 9.09
N ASP A 676 -11.04 -27.62 9.19
CA ASP A 676 -11.01 -28.66 10.21
C ASP A 676 -9.69 -28.61 10.99
N GLY A 677 -9.66 -29.14 12.22
CA GLY A 677 -8.44 -29.30 13.03
C GLY A 677 -8.04 -28.07 13.87
N LEU A 678 -8.89 -27.04 13.98
CA LEU A 678 -8.60 -25.83 14.75
C LEU A 678 -8.46 -26.04 16.26
N ASP A 679 -9.06 -27.09 16.80
CA ASP A 679 -9.05 -27.37 18.27
C ASP A 679 -7.69 -27.90 18.75
N ASN A 680 -6.79 -28.25 17.83
CA ASN A 680 -5.43 -28.70 18.10
C ASN A 680 -4.45 -27.55 18.34
N ILE A 681 -4.88 -26.30 18.21
CA ILE A 681 -4.06 -25.09 18.41
C ILE A 681 -4.66 -24.23 19.51
N ASP A 682 -3.81 -23.79 20.44
CA ASP A 682 -4.18 -22.92 21.56
C ASP A 682 -3.72 -21.46 21.37
N LYS A 683 -2.74 -21.23 20.50
CA LYS A 683 -2.16 -19.91 20.26
C LYS A 683 -1.69 -19.76 18.82
N VAL A 684 -1.89 -18.59 18.23
CA VAL A 684 -1.30 -18.20 16.95
C VAL A 684 -0.43 -16.95 17.11
N VAL A 685 0.73 -16.94 16.48
CA VAL A 685 1.69 -15.83 16.51
C VAL A 685 2.13 -15.51 15.10
N GLU A 686 1.78 -14.28 14.66
CA GLU A 686 2.27 -13.74 13.40
C GLU A 686 3.59 -12.97 13.61
N VAL A 687 4.65 -13.40 12.95
CA VAL A 687 5.97 -12.76 12.97
C VAL A 687 6.24 -12.15 11.60
N ASN A 688 5.82 -10.90 11.43
CA ASN A 688 5.96 -10.13 10.19
C ASN A 688 7.07 -9.07 10.30
N GLN A 689 7.45 -8.45 9.15
CA GLN A 689 8.50 -7.44 9.05
C GLN A 689 8.10 -6.04 9.55
N GLN A 690 6.87 -5.87 10.07
CA GLN A 690 6.44 -4.57 10.61
C GLN A 690 7.29 -4.19 11.82
N GLN A 691 7.62 -2.91 11.94
CA GLN A 691 8.35 -2.36 13.07
C GLN A 691 7.70 -2.71 14.41
N ILE A 692 8.52 -2.97 15.45
CA ILE A 692 8.05 -3.26 16.82
C ILE A 692 7.41 -2.05 17.53
N GLY A 693 7.43 -0.88 16.90
CA GLY A 693 6.77 0.34 17.34
C GLY A 693 6.98 1.47 16.34
N ARG A 694 6.18 2.53 16.48
CA ARG A 694 6.17 3.66 15.53
C ARG A 694 6.79 4.94 16.10
N THR A 695 7.30 4.90 17.31
CA THR A 695 7.85 6.06 18.01
C THR A 695 9.27 5.79 18.49
N PRO A 696 10.12 6.82 18.64
CA PRO A 696 11.47 6.66 19.19
C PRO A 696 11.52 6.08 20.61
N ARG A 697 10.38 6.02 21.32
CA ARG A 697 10.25 5.41 22.66
C ARG A 697 10.13 3.90 22.63
N SER A 698 9.72 3.34 21.49
CA SER A 698 9.68 1.88 21.30
C SER A 698 11.09 1.38 21.00
N ASN A 699 11.55 0.36 21.71
CA ASN A 699 12.89 -0.22 21.57
C ASN A 699 12.88 -1.72 21.93
N PRO A 700 13.95 -2.48 21.64
CA PRO A 700 14.04 -3.91 21.95
C PRO A 700 13.74 -4.23 23.40
N ALA A 701 14.27 -3.41 24.34
CA ALA A 701 14.08 -3.67 25.77
C ALA A 701 12.61 -3.51 26.23
N THR A 702 11.87 -2.56 25.67
CA THR A 702 10.44 -2.38 26.00
C THR A 702 9.57 -3.46 25.37
N TYR A 703 9.87 -3.85 24.12
CA TYR A 703 9.08 -4.83 23.40
C TYR A 703 9.18 -6.23 24.02
N THR A 704 10.37 -6.67 24.37
CA THR A 704 10.62 -7.98 24.99
C THR A 704 10.26 -8.05 26.47
N GLY A 705 9.94 -6.88 27.09
CA GLY A 705 9.58 -6.80 28.49
C GLY A 705 10.77 -6.76 29.47
N VAL A 706 12.02 -6.94 28.99
CA VAL A 706 13.23 -6.93 29.84
C VAL A 706 13.39 -5.60 30.56
N TYR A 707 12.94 -4.50 29.96
CA TYR A 707 13.01 -3.18 30.57
C TYR A 707 12.21 -3.07 31.89
N SER A 708 11.12 -3.80 32.01
CA SER A 708 10.32 -3.83 33.24
C SER A 708 11.11 -4.45 34.39
N GLU A 709 11.84 -5.52 34.13
CA GLU A 709 12.71 -6.17 35.14
C GLU A 709 13.94 -5.30 35.47
N ILE A 710 14.51 -4.61 34.48
CA ILE A 710 15.62 -3.67 34.71
C ILE A 710 15.17 -2.49 35.60
N ARG A 711 14.00 -1.90 35.32
CA ARG A 711 13.46 -0.81 36.17
C ARG A 711 13.21 -1.26 37.61
N LYS A 712 12.71 -2.46 37.79
CA LYS A 712 12.53 -3.05 39.13
C LYS A 712 13.86 -3.18 39.84
N LEU A 713 14.89 -3.72 39.16
CA LEU A 713 16.24 -3.85 39.70
C LEU A 713 16.82 -2.49 40.16
N PHE A 714 16.69 -1.43 39.30
CA PHE A 714 17.16 -0.10 39.65
C PHE A 714 16.43 0.49 40.86
N SER A 715 15.14 0.24 41.04
CA SER A 715 14.37 0.68 42.22
C SER A 715 14.74 -0.05 43.52
N GLU A 716 15.38 -1.23 43.40
CA GLU A 716 15.85 -2.02 44.51
C GLU A 716 17.27 -1.61 45.00
N THR A 717 17.98 -0.76 44.26
CA THR A 717 19.31 -0.24 44.67
C THR A 717 19.20 0.58 45.94
N VAL A 718 20.29 0.61 46.74
CA VAL A 718 20.34 1.34 48.01
C VAL A 718 20.00 2.82 47.84
N GLU A 719 20.59 3.45 46.82
CA GLU A 719 20.37 4.87 46.52
C GLU A 719 18.93 5.19 46.11
N ALA A 720 18.31 4.34 45.29
CA ALA A 720 16.92 4.49 44.90
C ALA A 720 15.96 4.34 46.09
N LYS A 721 16.24 3.40 47.01
CA LYS A 721 15.46 3.22 48.22
C LYS A 721 15.57 4.42 49.17
N ILE A 722 16.77 4.97 49.36
CA ILE A 722 16.99 6.18 50.18
C ILE A 722 16.18 7.36 49.63
N ARG A 723 16.14 7.53 48.31
CA ARG A 723 15.40 8.60 47.61
C ARG A 723 13.90 8.30 47.43
N GLY A 724 13.42 7.13 47.86
CA GLY A 724 12.02 6.72 47.69
C GLY A 724 11.62 6.49 46.23
N TYR A 725 12.57 6.16 45.34
CA TYR A 725 12.32 5.99 43.92
C TYR A 725 11.69 4.62 43.60
N LYS A 726 10.47 4.65 43.07
CA LYS A 726 9.72 3.47 42.59
C LYS A 726 10.11 3.12 41.13
N PRO A 727 9.76 1.92 40.61
CA PRO A 727 10.05 1.53 39.22
C PRO A 727 9.58 2.52 38.16
N GLY A 728 8.52 3.31 38.47
CA GLY A 728 8.01 4.37 37.57
C GLY A 728 9.02 5.51 37.34
N ARG A 729 9.89 5.81 38.29
CA ARG A 729 10.95 6.82 38.17
C ARG A 729 11.94 6.50 37.05
N PHE A 730 12.21 5.23 36.86
CA PHE A 730 13.13 4.71 35.84
C PHE A 730 12.42 4.42 34.50
N SER A 731 11.22 4.96 34.26
CA SER A 731 10.47 4.87 33.02
C SER A 731 10.57 6.17 32.24
N PHE A 732 11.05 6.11 31.01
CA PHE A 732 11.03 7.26 30.10
C PHE A 732 9.62 7.59 29.55
N ASN A 733 8.61 6.75 29.81
CA ASN A 733 7.21 6.99 29.41
C ASN A 733 6.39 7.71 30.48
N VAL A 734 6.85 7.70 31.74
CA VAL A 734 6.14 8.27 32.90
C VAL A 734 6.81 9.57 33.32
N ALA A 735 6.01 10.59 33.66
CA ALA A 735 6.52 11.85 34.19
C ALA A 735 7.24 11.66 35.55
N GLY A 736 8.16 12.55 35.87
CA GLY A 736 8.91 12.57 37.12
C GLY A 736 10.36 12.09 37.01
N GLY A 737 10.67 11.07 36.23
CA GLY A 737 12.04 10.60 36.01
C GLY A 737 12.60 10.85 34.60
N ARG A 738 11.74 11.11 33.66
CA ARG A 738 12.12 11.36 32.27
C ARG A 738 12.55 12.82 32.06
N CYS A 739 13.28 13.06 30.99
CA CYS A 739 13.50 14.39 30.45
C CYS A 739 12.18 14.97 29.93
N GLU A 740 11.68 16.05 30.52
CA GLU A 740 10.39 16.64 30.13
C GLU A 740 10.48 17.41 28.80
N ASN A 741 11.66 17.88 28.37
CA ASN A 741 11.85 18.57 27.10
C ASN A 741 11.55 17.65 25.90
N CYS A 742 12.12 16.42 25.87
CA CYS A 742 11.83 15.42 24.83
C CYS A 742 10.73 14.42 25.27
N LYS A 743 10.14 14.61 26.45
CA LYS A 743 9.14 13.70 27.06
C LYS A 743 9.61 12.24 27.06
N GLY A 744 10.92 12.02 27.28
CA GLY A 744 11.55 10.70 27.32
C GLY A 744 11.86 10.07 25.96
N GLY A 745 11.67 10.77 24.85
CA GLY A 745 12.01 10.27 23.50
C GLY A 745 13.52 10.20 23.23
N GLY A 746 14.31 11.05 23.91
CA GLY A 746 15.73 11.28 23.62
C GLY A 746 15.95 12.17 22.39
N MET A 747 14.95 12.25 21.52
CA MET A 747 14.96 13.04 20.29
C MET A 747 13.73 13.94 20.25
N LYS A 748 13.80 15.04 19.51
CA LYS A 748 12.69 15.92 19.16
C LYS A 748 12.32 15.71 17.70
N LEU A 749 11.03 15.64 17.44
CA LEU A 749 10.50 15.62 16.07
C LEU A 749 10.42 17.06 15.56
N ILE A 750 11.04 17.32 14.43
CA ILE A 750 10.88 18.54 13.65
C ILE A 750 9.98 18.19 12.48
N GLU A 751 8.71 18.62 12.53
CA GLU A 751 7.76 18.43 11.45
C GLU A 751 8.09 19.37 10.28
N MET A 752 8.27 18.79 9.11
CA MET A 752 8.57 19.53 7.88
C MET A 752 7.37 19.45 6.93
N ASN A 753 6.83 20.61 6.50
CA ASN A 753 5.59 20.67 5.72
C ASN A 753 5.67 19.97 4.35
N PHE A 754 6.84 19.85 3.74
CA PHE A 754 7.02 19.28 2.38
C PHE A 754 8.04 18.15 2.30
N LEU A 755 8.71 17.83 3.42
CA LEU A 755 9.76 16.81 3.51
C LEU A 755 9.41 15.80 4.60
N PRO A 756 10.08 14.63 4.63
CA PRO A 756 9.95 13.71 5.76
C PRO A 756 10.36 14.38 7.07
N ASP A 757 9.60 14.07 8.13
CA ASP A 757 9.90 14.56 9.47
C ASP A 757 11.30 14.13 9.92
N VAL A 758 12.04 15.01 10.56
CA VAL A 758 13.40 14.77 11.04
C VAL A 758 13.42 14.67 12.57
N PHE A 759 14.12 13.66 13.07
CA PHE A 759 14.38 13.50 14.50
C PHE A 759 15.77 14.06 14.85
N VAL A 760 15.81 15.07 15.71
CA VAL A 760 17.05 15.69 16.21
C VAL A 760 17.25 15.32 17.67
N GLU A 761 18.50 15.09 18.08
CA GLU A 761 18.86 14.77 19.44
C GLU A 761 18.41 15.89 20.41
N CYS A 762 17.94 15.51 21.59
CA CYS A 762 17.47 16.48 22.57
C CYS A 762 18.66 17.15 23.27
N GLU A 763 18.85 18.44 23.08
CA GLU A 763 19.92 19.25 23.66
C GLU A 763 19.98 19.25 25.18
N VAL A 764 18.82 19.06 25.86
CA VAL A 764 18.74 19.07 27.34
C VAL A 764 19.26 17.77 27.96
N CYS A 765 18.95 16.62 27.34
CA CYS A 765 19.36 15.33 27.91
C CYS A 765 20.43 14.63 27.08
N ASN A 766 20.85 15.19 25.95
CA ASN A 766 21.83 14.62 25.03
C ASN A 766 21.54 13.13 24.77
N GLY A 767 20.35 12.85 24.26
CA GLY A 767 19.89 11.49 23.96
C GLY A 767 19.53 10.60 25.17
N LYS A 768 19.93 10.95 26.39
CA LYS A 768 19.85 10.09 27.59
C LYS A 768 18.43 9.81 28.11
N ARG A 769 17.39 10.49 27.61
CA ARG A 769 15.95 10.26 27.90
C ARG A 769 15.49 10.60 29.31
N PHE A 770 16.37 10.73 30.28
CA PHE A 770 16.07 10.94 31.70
C PHE A 770 16.57 12.29 32.22
N ASN A 771 16.03 12.73 33.36
CA ASN A 771 16.56 13.88 34.09
C ASN A 771 17.85 13.47 34.84
N ARG A 772 18.62 14.49 35.25
CA ARG A 772 19.91 14.31 35.93
C ARG A 772 19.81 13.46 37.21
N GLU A 773 18.81 13.69 38.02
CA GLU A 773 18.60 13.01 39.31
C GLU A 773 18.36 11.50 39.14
N THR A 774 17.63 11.10 38.11
CA THR A 774 17.41 9.68 37.77
C THR A 774 18.70 9.01 37.29
N LEU A 775 19.55 9.76 36.56
CA LEU A 775 20.83 9.25 36.02
C LEU A 775 21.92 9.09 37.13
N GLU A 776 21.76 9.73 38.24
CA GLU A 776 22.68 9.57 39.39
C GLU A 776 22.59 8.18 40.01
N VAL A 777 21.39 7.54 40.00
CA VAL A 777 21.21 6.19 40.53
C VAL A 777 21.93 5.18 39.63
N ARG A 778 22.84 4.39 40.21
CA ARG A 778 23.69 3.47 39.48
C ARG A 778 23.57 2.03 39.99
N TYR A 779 23.63 1.08 39.06
CA TYR A 779 23.76 -0.34 39.34
C TYR A 779 25.09 -0.84 38.73
N LYS A 780 25.98 -1.42 39.54
CA LYS A 780 27.34 -1.79 39.13
C LYS A 780 28.06 -0.65 38.35
N GLY A 781 27.92 0.58 38.82
CA GLY A 781 28.55 1.77 38.26
C GLY A 781 27.89 2.36 37.00
N LYS A 782 26.80 1.76 36.50
CA LYS A 782 26.09 2.19 35.26
C LYS A 782 24.71 2.80 35.59
N SER A 783 24.38 3.93 34.96
CA SER A 783 23.05 4.54 35.01
C SER A 783 22.05 3.76 34.18
N ILE A 784 20.75 4.05 34.30
CA ILE A 784 19.70 3.42 33.47
C ILE A 784 19.86 3.74 31.96
N SER A 785 20.41 4.91 31.62
CA SER A 785 20.71 5.28 30.25
C SER A 785 21.90 4.48 29.72
N ASP A 786 23.00 4.37 30.48
CA ASP A 786 24.17 3.58 30.09
C ASP A 786 23.79 2.12 29.80
N VAL A 787 22.80 1.58 30.54
CA VAL A 787 22.26 0.22 30.30
C VAL A 787 21.46 0.14 29.00
N LEU A 788 20.68 1.16 28.67
CA LEU A 788 19.97 1.20 27.39
C LEU A 788 20.92 1.31 26.19
N ASP A 789 22.08 1.92 26.36
CA ASP A 789 23.11 2.08 25.35
C ASP A 789 24.03 0.84 25.20
N MET A 790 23.91 -0.13 26.12
CA MET A 790 24.64 -1.40 26.00
C MET A 790 24.07 -2.26 24.87
N SER A 791 24.97 -2.92 24.13
CA SER A 791 24.57 -4.02 23.25
C SER A 791 24.01 -5.19 24.05
N VAL A 792 23.15 -6.00 23.41
CA VAL A 792 22.56 -7.20 24.05
C VAL A 792 23.65 -8.13 24.57
N SER A 793 24.71 -8.40 23.81
CA SER A 793 25.81 -9.28 24.25
C SER A 793 26.54 -8.72 25.49
N LYS A 794 26.82 -7.41 25.54
CA LYS A 794 27.40 -6.78 26.76
C LYS A 794 26.44 -6.83 27.94
N SER A 795 25.14 -6.66 27.68
CA SER A 795 24.10 -6.72 28.71
C SER A 795 23.95 -8.12 29.30
N LEU A 796 24.16 -9.19 28.50
CA LEU A 796 24.20 -10.58 28.97
C LEU A 796 25.29 -10.80 30.03
N GLU A 797 26.47 -10.31 29.78
CA GLU A 797 27.59 -10.38 30.74
C GLU A 797 27.27 -9.55 32.01
N PHE A 798 26.77 -8.32 31.83
CA PHE A 798 26.45 -7.41 32.93
C PHE A 798 25.39 -7.94 33.86
N PHE A 799 24.33 -8.59 33.32
CA PHE A 799 23.19 -9.14 34.08
C PHE A 799 23.28 -10.67 34.31
N SER A 800 24.46 -11.28 34.15
CA SER A 800 24.66 -12.73 34.27
C SER A 800 24.11 -13.34 35.56
N SER A 801 24.14 -12.58 36.68
CA SER A 801 23.64 -12.97 37.97
C SER A 801 22.13 -12.80 38.18
N ILE A 802 21.37 -12.32 37.21
CA ILE A 802 19.93 -12.03 37.34
C ILE A 802 19.14 -12.88 36.31
N PRO A 803 18.66 -14.07 36.72
CA PRO A 803 18.09 -15.06 35.76
C PRO A 803 16.94 -14.50 34.91
N LYS A 804 16.05 -13.68 35.48
CA LYS A 804 14.91 -13.13 34.73
C LYS A 804 15.34 -12.22 33.58
N ILE A 805 16.32 -11.36 33.84
CA ILE A 805 16.89 -10.46 32.79
C ILE A 805 17.72 -11.27 31.82
N TYR A 806 18.60 -12.13 32.33
CA TYR A 806 19.52 -12.96 31.56
C TYR A 806 18.79 -13.83 30.53
N ASN A 807 17.69 -14.52 30.90
CA ASN A 807 16.96 -15.41 30.01
C ASN A 807 16.33 -14.67 28.83
N ILE A 808 15.78 -13.46 29.04
CA ILE A 808 15.21 -12.64 27.99
C ILE A 808 16.32 -12.13 27.03
N LEU A 809 17.43 -11.65 27.59
CA LEU A 809 18.59 -11.21 26.81
C LEU A 809 19.21 -12.35 26.00
N LYS A 810 19.31 -13.55 26.57
CA LYS A 810 19.79 -14.76 25.89
C LYS A 810 18.89 -15.13 24.70
N ALA A 811 17.57 -14.98 24.84
CA ALA A 811 16.65 -15.18 23.71
C ALA A 811 16.90 -14.18 22.56
N ILE A 812 17.21 -12.91 22.88
CA ILE A 812 17.53 -11.90 21.86
C ILE A 812 18.89 -12.21 21.19
N ASP A 813 19.89 -12.64 21.96
CA ASP A 813 21.21 -13.00 21.45
C ASP A 813 21.15 -14.25 20.58
N SER A 814 20.33 -15.27 20.96
CA SER A 814 20.18 -16.52 20.22
C SER A 814 19.60 -16.36 18.82
N VAL A 815 18.86 -15.29 18.56
CA VAL A 815 18.37 -14.94 17.19
C VAL A 815 19.38 -14.11 16.38
N GLY A 816 20.63 -14.00 16.84
CA GLY A 816 21.69 -13.27 16.14
C GLY A 816 21.62 -11.75 16.31
N LEU A 817 20.95 -11.23 17.34
CA LEU A 817 20.80 -9.78 17.60
C LEU A 817 21.64 -9.31 18.80
N GLY A 818 22.77 -9.98 19.07
CA GLY A 818 23.69 -9.59 20.14
C GLY A 818 24.31 -8.19 19.96
N TYR A 819 24.38 -7.70 18.74
CA TYR A 819 24.99 -6.42 18.40
C TYR A 819 24.09 -5.20 18.62
N ILE A 820 22.74 -5.34 18.60
CA ILE A 820 21.83 -4.21 18.79
C ILE A 820 21.89 -3.67 20.21
N THR A 821 21.64 -2.38 20.40
CA THR A 821 21.54 -1.80 21.75
C THR A 821 20.14 -1.96 22.31
N LEU A 822 20.01 -2.11 23.64
CA LEU A 822 18.72 -2.29 24.31
C LEU A 822 17.77 -1.13 24.09
N GLY A 823 18.28 0.09 24.04
CA GLY A 823 17.54 1.33 23.82
C GLY A 823 17.42 1.77 22.37
N GLN A 824 17.91 0.99 21.39
CA GLN A 824 17.83 1.35 19.97
C GLN A 824 16.39 1.61 19.55
N SER A 825 16.16 2.77 18.89
CA SER A 825 14.81 3.13 18.43
C SER A 825 14.26 2.10 17.46
N SER A 826 12.98 1.75 17.60
CA SER A 826 12.30 0.87 16.64
C SER A 826 12.29 1.42 15.21
N THR A 827 12.41 2.73 15.04
CA THR A 827 12.41 3.39 13.72
C THR A 827 13.74 3.19 12.96
N THR A 828 14.83 2.87 13.68
CA THR A 828 16.16 2.61 13.09
C THR A 828 16.41 1.13 12.83
N LEU A 829 15.54 0.24 13.32
CA LEU A 829 15.66 -1.20 13.08
C LEU A 829 15.21 -1.57 11.66
N SER A 830 15.94 -2.48 11.04
CA SER A 830 15.52 -3.10 9.78
C SER A 830 14.26 -3.97 9.98
N GLY A 831 13.58 -4.31 8.87
CA GLY A 831 12.43 -5.23 8.91
C GLY A 831 12.80 -6.60 9.50
N GLY A 832 13.92 -7.17 9.09
CA GLY A 832 14.43 -8.43 9.60
C GLY A 832 14.85 -8.40 11.08
N GLU A 833 15.48 -7.31 11.55
CA GLU A 833 15.79 -7.11 12.98
C GLU A 833 14.51 -7.04 13.81
N SER A 834 13.51 -6.28 13.37
CA SER A 834 12.21 -6.18 14.02
C SER A 834 11.51 -7.54 14.12
N GLN A 835 11.57 -8.34 13.08
CA GLN A 835 11.01 -9.70 13.02
C GLN A 835 11.72 -10.64 14.00
N ARG A 836 13.05 -10.62 14.04
CA ARG A 836 13.85 -11.41 14.99
C ARG A 836 13.62 -11.03 16.46
N ILE A 837 13.39 -9.73 16.74
CA ILE A 837 13.02 -9.29 18.11
C ILE A 837 11.65 -9.85 18.50
N LYS A 838 10.67 -9.89 17.58
CA LYS A 838 9.36 -10.51 17.86
C LYS A 838 9.52 -12.00 18.15
N LEU A 839 10.34 -12.70 17.38
CA LEU A 839 10.64 -14.11 17.59
C LEU A 839 11.33 -14.33 18.95
N ALA A 840 12.33 -13.52 19.31
CA ALA A 840 13.01 -13.58 20.60
C ALA A 840 12.05 -13.37 21.78
N SER A 841 11.10 -12.43 21.64
CA SER A 841 10.06 -12.21 22.65
C SER A 841 9.20 -13.46 22.89
N GLU A 842 8.86 -14.21 21.84
CA GLU A 842 8.08 -15.45 21.97
C GLU A 842 8.92 -16.57 22.57
N LEU A 843 10.20 -16.71 22.18
CA LEU A 843 11.13 -17.69 22.78
C LEU A 843 11.31 -17.54 24.27
N SER A 844 11.21 -16.32 24.80
CA SER A 844 11.35 -16.04 26.24
C SER A 844 10.12 -16.40 27.06
N LYS A 845 8.97 -16.71 26.44
CA LYS A 845 7.70 -17.05 27.10
C LYS A 845 7.61 -18.58 27.35
N LYS A 846 6.75 -18.96 28.30
CA LYS A 846 6.40 -20.37 28.49
C LYS A 846 5.67 -20.89 27.25
N ASP A 847 6.06 -22.06 26.79
CA ASP A 847 5.57 -22.71 25.59
C ASP A 847 4.58 -23.82 25.97
N THR A 848 3.52 -23.99 25.20
CA THR A 848 2.49 -25.02 25.37
C THR A 848 2.70 -26.22 24.45
N GLY A 849 3.56 -26.10 23.43
CA GLY A 849 3.77 -27.11 22.38
C GLY A 849 2.62 -27.19 21.36
N LYS A 850 1.62 -26.31 21.43
CA LYS A 850 0.47 -26.22 20.51
C LYS A 850 0.34 -24.85 19.85
N THR A 851 1.43 -24.10 19.78
CA THR A 851 1.44 -22.78 19.16
C THR A 851 1.71 -22.89 17.68
N LEU A 852 0.91 -22.20 16.85
CA LEU A 852 1.17 -21.98 15.43
C LEU A 852 1.92 -20.68 15.23
N TYR A 853 3.13 -20.75 14.74
CA TYR A 853 3.92 -19.59 14.31
C TYR A 853 3.78 -19.39 12.80
N ILE A 854 3.47 -18.18 12.38
CA ILE A 854 3.41 -17.80 10.96
C ILE A 854 4.50 -16.76 10.72
N LEU A 855 5.45 -17.07 9.83
CA LEU A 855 6.56 -16.21 9.47
C LEU A 855 6.47 -15.86 7.98
N ASP A 856 6.59 -14.57 7.69
CA ASP A 856 6.55 -14.04 6.33
C ASP A 856 7.95 -13.58 5.93
N GLU A 857 8.59 -14.31 5.01
CA GLU A 857 9.93 -14.09 4.47
C GLU A 857 10.97 -13.78 5.56
N PRO A 858 11.20 -14.67 6.56
CA PRO A 858 12.06 -14.38 7.70
C PRO A 858 13.56 -14.27 7.37
N THR A 859 13.97 -14.66 6.17
CA THR A 859 15.38 -14.57 5.72
C THR A 859 15.72 -13.24 5.06
N THR A 860 14.75 -12.35 4.95
CA THR A 860 14.94 -11.01 4.36
C THR A 860 16.08 -10.25 5.05
N GLY A 861 17.07 -9.77 4.30
CA GLY A 861 18.21 -9.00 4.81
C GLY A 861 19.20 -9.80 5.65
N LEU A 862 19.19 -11.12 5.54
CA LEU A 862 20.06 -11.99 6.29
C LEU A 862 21.22 -12.53 5.44
N HIS A 863 22.43 -12.43 5.96
CA HIS A 863 23.56 -13.18 5.45
C HIS A 863 23.41 -14.69 5.70
N PHE A 864 24.05 -15.56 4.93
CA PHE A 864 23.98 -17.03 5.06
C PHE A 864 24.20 -17.51 6.49
N GLU A 865 25.14 -16.94 7.24
CA GLU A 865 25.40 -17.29 8.64
C GLU A 865 24.23 -16.90 9.55
N ASP A 866 23.59 -15.76 9.31
CA ASP A 866 22.40 -15.31 10.07
C ASP A 866 21.20 -16.24 9.81
N ILE A 867 21.05 -16.73 8.55
CA ILE A 867 20.03 -17.74 8.19
C ILE A 867 20.25 -19.03 8.96
N ARG A 868 21.50 -19.50 9.06
CA ARG A 868 21.85 -20.68 9.85
C ARG A 868 21.45 -20.55 11.33
N VAL A 869 21.72 -19.36 11.91
CA VAL A 869 21.34 -19.06 13.29
C VAL A 869 19.83 -19.06 13.45
N LEU A 870 19.10 -18.41 12.54
CA LEU A 870 17.64 -18.38 12.54
C LEU A 870 17.03 -19.78 12.44
N LEU A 871 17.51 -20.63 11.53
CA LEU A 871 17.02 -22.00 11.36
C LEU A 871 17.22 -22.85 12.62
N ASN A 872 18.34 -22.68 13.33
CA ASN A 872 18.55 -23.37 14.61
C ASN A 872 17.46 -23.00 15.63
N VAL A 873 17.07 -21.73 15.67
CA VAL A 873 16.02 -21.25 16.57
C VAL A 873 14.65 -21.81 16.18
N LEU A 874 14.32 -21.80 14.89
CA LEU A 874 13.06 -22.34 14.39
C LEU A 874 12.97 -23.86 14.67
N ASN A 875 14.04 -24.59 14.45
CA ASN A 875 14.12 -26.01 14.78
C ASN A 875 13.85 -26.27 16.28
N GLN A 876 14.45 -25.47 17.18
CA GLN A 876 14.18 -25.60 18.63
C GLN A 876 12.71 -25.34 18.98
N LEU A 877 12.01 -24.46 18.28
CA LEU A 877 10.57 -24.24 18.51
C LEU A 877 9.74 -25.45 18.05
N VAL A 878 10.05 -26.01 16.89
CA VAL A 878 9.35 -27.20 16.37
C VAL A 878 9.62 -28.42 17.26
N ASP A 879 10.86 -28.59 17.72
CA ASP A 879 11.24 -29.70 18.61
C ASP A 879 10.52 -29.70 19.97
N LYS A 880 9.94 -28.53 20.36
CA LYS A 880 9.03 -28.41 21.51
C LYS A 880 7.57 -28.78 21.21
N GLY A 881 7.25 -29.23 20.00
CA GLY A 881 5.92 -29.65 19.56
C GLY A 881 5.13 -28.56 18.79
N ASN A 882 5.67 -27.35 18.64
CA ASN A 882 4.98 -26.28 17.92
C ASN A 882 4.96 -26.49 16.41
N THR A 883 4.04 -25.82 15.74
CA THR A 883 3.96 -25.80 14.28
C THR A 883 4.47 -24.47 13.75
N ILE A 884 5.30 -24.48 12.72
CA ILE A 884 5.80 -23.28 12.06
C ILE A 884 5.39 -23.32 10.59
N VAL A 885 4.71 -22.27 10.13
CA VAL A 885 4.40 -22.02 8.71
C VAL A 885 5.22 -20.83 8.25
N ILE A 886 6.05 -21.05 7.23
CA ILE A 886 6.97 -20.05 6.68
C ILE A 886 6.61 -19.78 5.22
N ILE A 887 6.34 -18.53 4.86
CA ILE A 887 6.32 -18.11 3.46
C ILE A 887 7.76 -17.84 3.07
N GLU A 888 8.32 -18.57 2.11
CA GLU A 888 9.74 -18.47 1.76
C GLU A 888 10.07 -18.78 0.29
N HIS A 889 11.18 -18.18 -0.16
CA HIS A 889 11.78 -18.39 -1.47
C HIS A 889 13.23 -18.89 -1.38
N ASN A 890 13.86 -18.72 -0.23
CA ASN A 890 15.24 -19.12 0.01
C ASN A 890 15.38 -20.65 0.04
N LEU A 891 16.18 -21.21 -0.88
CA LEU A 891 16.36 -22.65 -1.01
C LEU A 891 17.04 -23.28 0.23
N ASP A 892 17.91 -22.51 0.93
CA ASP A 892 18.55 -22.96 2.16
C ASP A 892 17.54 -23.22 3.28
N VAL A 893 16.44 -22.45 3.33
CA VAL A 893 15.32 -22.71 4.25
C VAL A 893 14.44 -23.84 3.74
N ILE A 894 14.08 -23.81 2.45
CA ILE A 894 13.16 -24.79 1.86
C ILE A 894 13.72 -26.22 1.98
N LYS A 895 15.03 -26.43 1.85
CA LYS A 895 15.65 -27.76 2.03
C LYS A 895 15.68 -28.27 3.49
N GLN A 896 15.43 -27.36 4.47
CA GLN A 896 15.45 -27.64 5.91
C GLN A 896 14.06 -27.99 6.49
N VAL A 897 12.97 -27.71 5.77
CA VAL A 897 11.61 -27.90 6.28
C VAL A 897 11.16 -29.35 6.23
N ASP A 898 10.17 -29.69 7.04
CA ASP A 898 9.59 -31.05 7.09
C ASP A 898 8.51 -31.23 6.01
N HIS A 899 7.85 -30.13 5.57
CA HIS A 899 6.77 -30.17 4.61
C HIS A 899 6.76 -28.92 3.72
N ILE A 900 6.46 -29.06 2.44
CA ILE A 900 6.36 -27.97 1.46
C ILE A 900 4.95 -27.96 0.91
N ILE A 901 4.40 -26.75 0.74
CA ILE A 901 3.16 -26.47 0.01
C ILE A 901 3.53 -25.52 -1.12
N ASP A 902 3.52 -25.99 -2.37
CA ASP A 902 3.93 -25.20 -3.54
C ASP A 902 2.73 -24.66 -4.30
N ILE A 903 2.64 -23.32 -4.43
CA ILE A 903 1.53 -22.60 -5.06
C ILE A 903 2.00 -21.96 -6.36
N GLY A 904 1.27 -22.19 -7.42
CA GLY A 904 1.63 -21.64 -8.74
C GLY A 904 0.57 -21.90 -9.82
N PRO A 905 1.01 -22.21 -11.06
CA PRO A 905 2.41 -22.29 -11.55
C PRO A 905 3.09 -20.93 -11.73
N GLU A 906 2.33 -19.87 -12.04
CA GLU A 906 2.82 -18.50 -12.30
C GLU A 906 2.21 -17.51 -11.28
N GLY A 907 2.49 -16.21 -11.46
CA GLY A 907 1.87 -15.13 -10.68
C GLY A 907 0.51 -14.69 -11.22
N GLY A 908 -0.26 -13.92 -10.44
CA GLY A 908 -1.51 -13.27 -10.84
C GLY A 908 -2.60 -14.25 -11.26
N LYS A 909 -3.29 -13.99 -12.37
CA LYS A 909 -4.40 -14.80 -12.88
C LYS A 909 -4.01 -16.24 -13.20
N ASN A 910 -2.75 -16.47 -13.60
CA ASN A 910 -2.21 -17.77 -13.94
C ASN A 910 -1.66 -18.54 -12.72
N GLY A 911 -1.67 -17.92 -11.53
CA GLY A 911 -1.31 -18.52 -10.26
C GLY A 911 -2.49 -19.13 -9.50
N GLY A 912 -2.31 -19.34 -8.21
CA GLY A 912 -3.37 -19.68 -7.26
C GLY A 912 -3.78 -21.14 -7.22
N ALA A 913 -3.10 -22.03 -7.91
CA ALA A 913 -3.33 -23.48 -7.84
C ALA A 913 -2.32 -24.14 -6.87
N LEU A 914 -2.73 -25.17 -6.17
CA LEU A 914 -1.82 -26.07 -5.45
C LEU A 914 -1.10 -26.95 -6.49
N ILE A 915 0.21 -26.77 -6.64
CA ILE A 915 1.02 -27.50 -7.61
C ILE A 915 1.44 -28.84 -7.04
N ASP A 916 1.98 -28.82 -5.81
CA ASP A 916 2.41 -30.01 -5.12
C ASP A 916 2.45 -29.75 -3.60
N SER A 917 2.40 -30.85 -2.81
CA SER A 917 2.49 -30.79 -1.35
C SER A 917 3.11 -32.06 -0.82
N GLY A 918 4.13 -31.93 0.02
CA GLY A 918 4.85 -33.11 0.57
C GLY A 918 6.19 -32.73 1.18
N SER A 919 6.98 -33.74 1.55
CA SER A 919 8.35 -33.54 2.02
C SER A 919 9.26 -33.02 0.87
N PRO A 920 10.39 -32.36 1.16
CA PRO A 920 11.33 -31.91 0.13
C PRO A 920 11.75 -33.03 -0.85
N LYS A 921 11.86 -34.27 -0.37
CA LYS A 921 12.19 -35.43 -1.22
C LYS A 921 11.05 -35.81 -2.17
N GLU A 922 9.81 -35.78 -1.70
CA GLU A 922 8.62 -36.05 -2.53
C GLU A 922 8.43 -34.97 -3.59
N ILE A 923 8.58 -33.68 -3.24
CA ILE A 923 8.51 -32.56 -4.19
C ILE A 923 9.51 -32.71 -5.33
N ILE A 924 10.76 -33.12 -5.02
CA ILE A 924 11.80 -33.37 -6.04
C ILE A 924 11.44 -34.57 -6.90
N ALA A 925 10.95 -35.66 -6.28
CA ALA A 925 10.56 -36.87 -6.99
C ALA A 925 9.39 -36.63 -7.96
N ASN A 926 8.42 -35.85 -7.54
CA ASN A 926 7.27 -35.46 -8.36
C ASN A 926 7.65 -34.51 -9.51
N ASN A 927 8.72 -33.71 -9.35
CA ASN A 927 9.28 -32.78 -10.33
C ASN A 927 8.23 -31.83 -10.93
N LYS A 928 7.28 -31.34 -10.11
CA LYS A 928 6.25 -30.39 -10.51
C LYS A 928 6.63 -28.97 -10.09
N GLY A 929 6.42 -28.00 -10.97
CA GLY A 929 6.63 -26.60 -10.68
C GLY A 929 8.12 -26.15 -10.68
N TYR A 930 8.30 -24.87 -10.38
CA TYR A 930 9.64 -24.27 -10.34
C TYR A 930 10.40 -24.61 -9.07
N THR A 931 9.72 -24.69 -7.93
CA THR A 931 10.33 -25.04 -6.64
C THR A 931 11.04 -26.38 -6.71
N ALA A 932 10.40 -27.42 -7.25
CA ALA A 932 11.00 -28.74 -7.46
C ALA A 932 12.27 -28.66 -8.32
N LYS A 933 12.21 -27.92 -9.43
CA LYS A 933 13.32 -27.78 -10.39
C LYS A 933 14.56 -27.13 -9.75
N TYR A 934 14.39 -26.05 -8.97
CA TYR A 934 15.53 -25.37 -8.35
C TYR A 934 16.05 -26.14 -7.13
N LEU A 935 15.16 -26.70 -6.32
CA LEU A 935 15.52 -27.52 -5.17
C LEU A 935 16.29 -28.79 -5.60
N SER A 936 15.93 -29.40 -6.73
CA SER A 936 16.64 -30.55 -7.26
C SER A 936 18.07 -30.22 -7.67
N LYS A 937 18.29 -29.04 -8.29
CA LYS A 937 19.65 -28.58 -8.64
C LYS A 937 20.51 -28.35 -7.41
N GLU A 938 19.97 -27.74 -6.38
CA GLU A 938 20.66 -27.50 -5.12
C GLU A 938 21.05 -28.81 -4.44
N LEU A 939 20.19 -29.85 -4.44
CA LEU A 939 20.45 -31.14 -3.81
C LEU A 939 21.27 -32.12 -4.68
N ILE A 940 21.28 -31.97 -6.01
CA ILE A 940 22.16 -32.77 -6.91
C ILE A 940 23.60 -32.31 -6.77
N GLN A 941 23.85 -31.02 -6.69
CA GLN A 941 25.17 -30.49 -6.33
C GLN A 941 25.65 -31.08 -4.98
N TRP A 942 24.72 -31.34 -4.08
CA TRP A 942 24.95 -31.94 -2.78
C TRP A 942 25.33 -33.45 -2.86
N LYS A 943 24.72 -34.23 -3.77
CA LYS A 943 25.03 -35.68 -3.97
C LYS A 943 26.39 -35.90 -4.64
N ILE A 944 26.80 -35.03 -5.56
CA ILE A 944 28.09 -35.18 -6.25
C ILE A 944 29.24 -35.05 -5.23
N TRP A 945 29.11 -34.19 -4.21
CA TRP A 945 30.10 -34.07 -3.13
C TRP A 945 30.11 -35.20 -2.12
N LEU A 946 29.05 -35.99 -1.99
CA LEU A 946 29.02 -37.18 -1.12
C LEU A 946 29.68 -38.43 -1.75
N PHE A 947 29.97 -38.38 -3.07
CA PHE A 947 30.63 -39.42 -3.83
C PHE A 947 32.10 -39.08 -4.21
N ILE A 948 32.56 -37.87 -3.91
CA ILE A 948 33.97 -37.46 -3.93
C ILE A 948 34.51 -37.35 -2.50
#